data_61aceea3af205017ca8b423e5558eb7b
#
_entry.id   61aceea3af205017ca8b423e5558eb7b
#
_cell.length_a   1.000
_cell.length_b   1.000
_cell.length_c   1.000
_cell.angle_alpha   90.00
_cell.angle_beta   90.00
_cell.angle_gamma   90.00
#
_symmetry.space_group_name_H-M   'P 1'
#
loop_
_entity.id
_entity.type
_entity.pdbx_description
1 polymer ?
#
loop_
_entity_poly.entity_id
_entity_poly.type
_entity_poly.pdbx_seq_one_letter_code
_entity_poly.pdbx_strand_id
1 'polypeptide(L)'
;MDYILGVELNHHNAPIAIREKAALNKEQTIDVLDGLSSHYQEIFAISTCNRLSLYAVGKSIQPMLDVFAGFGVNKKYLSLYPDTRMAINNLFCTASGLESQAIGEHQILGQIKASLEAANQAGYVGPVLNKLVNHAVFTGKKVRQKTNIGKFSTSLATVGFELIEKHGFNLKETTMLVIGTGNMANLVATVLDRTGVKKLYVASHNADRAKQMADDWDGEAITMNQIHEVLYKTDIIIGGTQGEVNLLTEEKIEDSKCTRAQLAYNGGSQKLLIDFGVPRNFNTDLKNVSNVSLYDLDDIKELTHESLKKRYNEIPDAEKIVEEETQFLVDWLNERTVAPAIAEYWNKLENISQEELNWLLPKMGSLDENQKAVIARLVHRMMRRFSNPVFKHLKESSAAHEDEELMSAMKVLDVNQSFYQSPKRVIKVGTRGSKLAIAQCTIVIDQLRVLYPEYEFHIKVVKTDGDGGNIDVLGAFTTAIQQELIKGNVDIAFHSFKDLPARDFEKTIIAAVPLREDVRDVFISDKANDLHSLPKGSIVGTGSLRRAEQILAVRPDLTIKHIQGNVDTRISKMKNGEYDAIILAAAGLNRLEVDYPDLCLMDLELMLPAAGQGALALETRKDDNELIEILSKINDSATYDAVTSERRVLIELGGGCNFPIAVYAVVQGDEISMQSFYASEGKHVKLSKKGKRIDLEKLSVELANELKANVLKKNLNEVEAIEG
;
A
#
# COMPACT_ATOMS: atom_id res chain seq x y z
N MET A 1 0.70 -24.16 -7.96
CA MET A 1 -0.59 -23.44 -7.78
C MET A 1 -0.54 -22.10 -8.47
N ASP A 2 -1.68 -21.58 -8.92
CA ASP A 2 -1.76 -20.24 -9.44
C ASP A 2 -2.23 -19.30 -8.32
N TYR A 3 -1.61 -18.12 -8.24
CA TYR A 3 -1.87 -17.13 -7.21
C TYR A 3 -2.77 -16.02 -7.78
N ILE A 4 -3.54 -15.38 -6.92
CA ILE A 4 -4.10 -14.07 -7.25
C ILE A 4 -2.98 -13.07 -7.00
N LEU A 5 -2.60 -12.35 -8.06
CA LEU A 5 -1.51 -11.39 -8.08
C LEU A 5 -2.05 -10.01 -8.39
N GLY A 6 -1.37 -8.96 -7.94
CA GLY A 6 -1.77 -7.58 -8.23
C GLY A 6 -0.58 -6.65 -8.42
N VAL A 7 -0.75 -5.67 -9.32
CA VAL A 7 0.17 -4.54 -9.48
C VAL A 7 -0.68 -3.27 -9.61
N GLU A 8 -0.31 -2.24 -8.88
CA GLU A 8 -1.08 -1.00 -8.82
C GLU A 8 -0.19 0.24 -8.93
N LEU A 9 -0.61 1.18 -9.79
CA LEU A 9 -0.18 2.57 -9.81
C LEU A 9 -1.28 3.42 -9.18
N ASN A 10 -0.99 4.15 -8.11
CA ASN A 10 -1.99 4.97 -7.43
C ASN A 10 -1.45 6.33 -6.97
N HIS A 11 -2.32 7.18 -6.42
CA HIS A 11 -1.99 8.54 -5.98
C HIS A 11 -1.08 8.59 -4.75
N HIS A 12 -0.97 7.52 -3.95
CA HIS A 12 -0.03 7.46 -2.82
C HIS A 12 1.40 7.31 -3.28
N ASN A 13 1.60 6.66 -4.43
CA ASN A 13 2.89 6.22 -4.92
C ASN A 13 3.42 7.06 -6.07
N ALA A 14 2.53 7.73 -6.83
CA ALA A 14 2.88 8.41 -8.06
C ALA A 14 2.27 9.81 -8.16
N PRO A 15 3.05 10.83 -8.53
CA PRO A 15 2.55 12.14 -8.86
C PRO A 15 1.63 12.08 -10.08
N ILE A 16 0.79 13.13 -10.27
CA ILE A 16 -0.21 13.17 -11.34
C ILE A 16 0.40 12.98 -12.73
N ALA A 17 1.55 13.58 -13.01
CA ALA A 17 2.25 13.49 -14.29
C ALA A 17 2.69 12.04 -14.66
N ILE A 18 2.87 11.18 -13.66
CA ILE A 18 3.18 9.75 -13.88
C ILE A 18 1.88 8.97 -14.06
N ARG A 19 0.83 9.26 -13.27
CA ARG A 19 -0.46 8.58 -13.39
C ARG A 19 -1.14 8.83 -14.74
N GLU A 20 -1.00 10.04 -15.29
CA GLU A 20 -1.52 10.40 -16.61
C GLU A 20 -0.95 9.54 -17.74
N LYS A 21 0.29 9.04 -17.63
CA LYS A 21 0.90 8.14 -18.63
C LYS A 21 0.18 6.79 -18.71
N ALA A 22 -0.42 6.34 -17.62
CA ALA A 22 -1.13 5.07 -17.52
C ALA A 22 -2.64 5.27 -17.31
N ALA A 23 -3.17 6.45 -17.60
CA ALA A 23 -4.61 6.71 -17.60
C ALA A 23 -5.23 6.10 -18.85
N LEU A 24 -6.03 5.05 -18.68
CA LEU A 24 -6.64 4.30 -19.78
C LEU A 24 -8.14 4.56 -19.85
N ASN A 25 -8.65 4.74 -21.07
CA ASN A 25 -10.08 4.66 -21.35
C ASN A 25 -10.53 3.20 -21.43
N LYS A 26 -11.84 2.95 -21.66
CA LYS A 26 -12.39 1.59 -21.72
C LYS A 26 -11.74 0.71 -22.78
N GLU A 27 -11.56 1.23 -24.00
CA GLU A 27 -10.98 0.49 -25.13
C GLU A 27 -9.52 0.13 -24.83
N GLN A 28 -8.72 1.11 -24.42
CA GLN A 28 -7.32 0.89 -24.02
C GLN A 28 -7.17 -0.10 -22.85
N THR A 29 -8.13 -0.10 -21.91
CA THR A 29 -8.12 -1.07 -20.81
C THR A 29 -8.33 -2.49 -21.34
N ILE A 30 -9.23 -2.69 -22.30
CA ILE A 30 -9.45 -3.98 -22.95
C ILE A 30 -8.22 -4.41 -23.75
N ASP A 31 -7.56 -3.51 -24.49
CA ASP A 31 -6.33 -3.81 -25.22
C ASP A 31 -5.20 -4.30 -24.28
N VAL A 32 -5.08 -3.69 -23.10
CA VAL A 32 -4.13 -4.15 -22.06
C VAL A 32 -4.49 -5.56 -21.57
N LEU A 33 -5.77 -5.84 -21.32
CA LEU A 33 -6.21 -7.17 -20.90
C LEU A 33 -5.98 -8.20 -21.97
N ASP A 34 -6.19 -7.86 -23.23
CA ASP A 34 -5.92 -8.74 -24.39
C ASP A 34 -4.44 -9.10 -24.46
N GLY A 35 -3.56 -8.11 -24.38
CA GLY A 35 -2.10 -8.33 -24.38
C GLY A 35 -1.61 -9.23 -23.25
N LEU A 36 -2.30 -9.22 -22.10
CA LEU A 36 -1.96 -10.03 -20.93
C LEU A 36 -2.65 -11.41 -20.89
N SER A 37 -3.67 -11.64 -21.71
CA SER A 37 -4.50 -12.86 -21.69
C SER A 37 -3.72 -14.15 -21.93
N SER A 38 -2.61 -14.09 -22.68
CA SER A 38 -1.73 -15.24 -22.94
C SER A 38 -0.85 -15.63 -21.72
N HIS A 39 -0.71 -14.74 -20.75
CA HIS A 39 0.15 -14.94 -19.57
C HIS A 39 -0.62 -15.36 -18.34
N TYR A 40 -1.95 -15.16 -18.31
CA TYR A 40 -2.79 -15.37 -17.14
C TYR A 40 -4.06 -16.15 -17.47
N GLN A 41 -4.56 -16.94 -16.52
CA GLN A 41 -5.82 -17.67 -16.67
C GLN A 41 -7.03 -16.73 -16.60
N GLU A 42 -6.96 -15.76 -15.71
CA GLU A 42 -7.96 -14.73 -15.52
C GLU A 42 -7.25 -13.40 -15.28
N ILE A 43 -7.79 -12.31 -15.81
CA ILE A 43 -7.23 -10.97 -15.59
C ILE A 43 -8.32 -9.91 -15.50
N PHE A 44 -8.09 -8.93 -14.66
CA PHE A 44 -9.00 -7.84 -14.35
C PHE A 44 -8.25 -6.52 -14.13
N ALA A 45 -8.81 -5.41 -14.59
CA ALA A 45 -8.22 -4.09 -14.42
C ALA A 45 -9.23 -3.08 -13.85
N ILE A 46 -8.73 -2.19 -12.99
CA ILE A 46 -9.46 -1.00 -12.53
C ILE A 46 -8.68 0.22 -13.00
N SER A 47 -9.25 0.99 -13.93
CA SER A 47 -8.69 2.26 -14.40
C SER A 47 -9.58 3.41 -13.99
N THR A 48 -9.00 4.40 -13.29
CA THR A 48 -9.66 5.63 -12.84
C THR A 48 -8.69 6.81 -12.94
N CYS A 49 -9.14 8.05 -12.69
CA CYS A 49 -8.25 9.22 -12.64
C CYS A 49 -7.13 9.11 -11.59
N ASN A 50 -7.30 8.26 -10.55
CA ASN A 50 -6.38 8.16 -9.42
C ASN A 50 -5.57 6.86 -9.38
N ARG A 51 -5.93 5.85 -10.20
CA ARG A 51 -5.25 4.55 -10.20
C ARG A 51 -5.41 3.76 -11.48
N LEU A 52 -4.40 2.96 -11.77
CA LEU A 52 -4.49 1.78 -12.62
C LEU A 52 -4.06 0.58 -11.78
N SER A 53 -4.97 -0.37 -11.55
CA SER A 53 -4.72 -1.60 -10.80
C SER A 53 -5.00 -2.79 -11.69
N LEU A 54 -4.04 -3.71 -11.80
CA LEU A 54 -4.16 -4.97 -12.52
C LEU A 54 -4.18 -6.12 -11.51
N TYR A 55 -5.12 -7.05 -11.67
CA TYR A 55 -5.23 -8.28 -10.88
C TYR A 55 -5.32 -9.47 -11.81
N ALA A 56 -4.59 -10.53 -11.53
CA ALA A 56 -4.56 -11.70 -12.40
C ALA A 56 -4.44 -13.00 -11.60
N VAL A 57 -4.87 -14.12 -12.21
CA VAL A 57 -4.64 -15.48 -11.71
C VAL A 57 -3.49 -16.08 -12.50
N GLY A 58 -2.36 -16.31 -11.85
CA GLY A 58 -1.13 -16.82 -12.49
C GLY A 58 0.04 -17.01 -11.53
N LYS A 59 1.24 -17.14 -12.07
CA LYS A 59 2.45 -17.50 -11.31
C LYS A 59 3.43 -16.36 -11.08
N SER A 60 3.40 -15.31 -11.90
CA SER A 60 4.36 -14.20 -11.86
C SER A 60 3.68 -12.86 -12.12
N ILE A 61 4.13 -11.79 -11.44
CA ILE A 61 3.68 -10.42 -11.67
C ILE A 61 4.42 -9.75 -12.83
N GLN A 62 5.48 -10.37 -13.37
CA GLN A 62 6.37 -9.73 -14.35
C GLN A 62 5.65 -9.22 -15.60
N PRO A 63 4.73 -9.97 -16.25
CA PRO A 63 3.99 -9.46 -17.41
C PRO A 63 3.18 -8.19 -17.11
N MET A 64 2.62 -8.04 -15.88
CA MET A 64 1.95 -6.81 -15.48
C MET A 64 2.95 -5.65 -15.32
N LEU A 65 4.14 -5.91 -14.78
CA LEU A 65 5.20 -4.90 -14.67
C LEU A 65 5.65 -4.41 -16.04
N ASP A 66 5.75 -5.31 -17.01
CA ASP A 66 6.16 -4.97 -18.40
C ASP A 66 5.14 -4.03 -19.07
N VAL A 67 3.84 -4.17 -18.76
CA VAL A 67 2.80 -3.21 -19.22
C VAL A 67 3.06 -1.82 -18.65
N PHE A 68 3.33 -1.68 -17.36
CA PHE A 68 3.63 -0.37 -16.75
C PHE A 68 4.95 0.21 -17.30
N ALA A 69 5.95 -0.63 -17.55
CA ALA A 69 7.20 -0.20 -18.19
C ALA A 69 6.94 0.31 -19.63
N GLY A 70 6.05 -0.33 -20.37
CA GLY A 70 5.59 0.12 -21.70
C GLY A 70 4.94 1.50 -21.69
N PHE A 71 4.28 1.90 -20.59
CA PHE A 71 3.77 3.25 -20.39
C PHE A 71 4.84 4.24 -19.90
N GLY A 72 6.10 3.83 -19.76
CA GLY A 72 7.18 4.65 -19.21
C GLY A 72 6.99 4.94 -17.72
N VAL A 73 6.32 4.02 -16.98
CA VAL A 73 6.15 4.08 -15.53
C VAL A 73 7.21 3.21 -14.88
N ASN A 74 8.05 3.83 -14.06
CA ASN A 74 9.10 3.13 -13.32
C ASN A 74 8.51 2.34 -12.14
N LYS A 75 9.05 1.16 -11.86
CA LYS A 75 8.64 0.24 -10.79
C LYS A 75 8.55 0.88 -9.40
N LYS A 76 9.36 1.91 -9.12
CA LYS A 76 9.31 2.67 -7.86
C LYS A 76 7.93 3.27 -7.55
N TYR A 77 7.15 3.57 -8.59
CA TYR A 77 5.80 4.13 -8.45
C TYR A 77 4.71 3.07 -8.29
N LEU A 78 5.06 1.78 -8.34
CA LEU A 78 4.11 0.68 -8.29
C LEU A 78 4.03 0.08 -6.89
N SER A 79 2.83 -0.32 -6.48
CA SER A 79 2.61 -1.25 -5.38
C SER A 79 2.49 -2.66 -5.94
N LEU A 80 3.18 -3.61 -5.32
CA LEU A 80 3.26 -5.00 -5.74
C LEU A 80 2.52 -5.88 -4.74
N TYR A 81 1.66 -6.74 -5.26
CA TYR A 81 0.90 -7.72 -4.49
C TYR A 81 1.16 -9.12 -5.08
N PRO A 82 2.33 -9.70 -4.79
CA PRO A 82 2.78 -10.96 -5.39
C PRO A 82 2.20 -12.21 -4.72
N ASP A 83 1.33 -12.02 -3.75
CA ASP A 83 0.71 -13.06 -2.93
C ASP A 83 -0.81 -12.89 -2.92
N THR A 84 -1.52 -14.02 -2.93
CA THR A 84 -2.99 -14.07 -2.98
C THR A 84 -3.64 -13.24 -1.88
N ARG A 85 -3.16 -13.37 -0.63
CA ARG A 85 -3.72 -12.64 0.51
C ARG A 85 -3.51 -11.14 0.37
N MET A 86 -2.31 -10.73 -0.06
CA MET A 86 -1.99 -9.31 -0.28
C MET A 86 -2.85 -8.69 -1.38
N ALA A 87 -3.03 -9.41 -2.50
CA ALA A 87 -3.85 -8.93 -3.62
C ALA A 87 -5.33 -8.80 -3.24
N ILE A 88 -5.89 -9.78 -2.52
CA ILE A 88 -7.27 -9.74 -2.00
C ILE A 88 -7.43 -8.57 -1.05
N ASN A 89 -6.55 -8.45 -0.05
CA ASN A 89 -6.62 -7.38 0.96
C ASN A 89 -6.57 -6.00 0.31
N ASN A 90 -5.67 -5.77 -0.63
CA ASN A 90 -5.58 -4.51 -1.36
C ASN A 90 -6.88 -4.19 -2.12
N LEU A 91 -7.45 -5.14 -2.86
CA LEU A 91 -8.70 -4.90 -3.58
C LEU A 91 -9.86 -4.60 -2.61
N PHE A 92 -9.89 -5.24 -1.43
CA PHE A 92 -10.91 -4.99 -0.42
C PHE A 92 -10.73 -3.63 0.27
N CYS A 93 -9.50 -3.22 0.56
CA CYS A 93 -9.15 -1.87 1.02
C CYS A 93 -9.59 -0.82 -0.02
N THR A 94 -9.28 -1.08 -1.30
CA THR A 94 -9.71 -0.22 -2.42
C THR A 94 -11.22 -0.09 -2.49
N ALA A 95 -11.96 -1.21 -2.48
CA ALA A 95 -13.43 -1.23 -2.51
C ALA A 95 -14.05 -0.56 -1.28
N SER A 96 -13.39 -0.65 -0.14
CA SER A 96 -13.81 0.00 1.11
C SER A 96 -13.52 1.50 1.13
N GLY A 97 -12.73 2.00 0.16
CA GLY A 97 -12.33 3.40 0.08
C GLY A 97 -11.22 3.78 1.05
N LEU A 98 -10.52 2.80 1.64
CA LEU A 98 -9.37 3.03 2.53
C LEU A 98 -8.15 3.54 1.74
N GLU A 99 -8.03 3.09 0.47
CA GLU A 99 -6.98 3.48 -0.48
C GLU A 99 -7.43 4.62 -1.42
N SER A 100 -8.50 5.35 -1.10
CA SER A 100 -8.97 6.48 -1.89
C SER A 100 -8.36 7.79 -1.42
N GLN A 101 -8.18 8.76 -2.33
CA GLN A 101 -7.70 10.10 -1.97
C GLN A 101 -8.62 10.76 -0.93
N ALA A 102 -9.92 10.53 -1.07
CA ALA A 102 -10.93 10.85 -0.08
C ALA A 102 -11.36 9.55 0.62
N ILE A 103 -10.82 9.26 1.81
CA ILE A 103 -11.10 8.05 2.56
C ILE A 103 -12.61 7.83 2.68
N GLY A 104 -13.10 6.61 2.32
CA GLY A 104 -14.50 6.25 2.36
C GLY A 104 -15.32 6.71 1.15
N GLU A 105 -14.70 7.13 0.04
CA GLU A 105 -15.37 7.53 -1.19
C GLU A 105 -16.32 6.44 -1.72
N HIS A 106 -17.54 6.86 -2.15
CA HIS A 106 -18.56 5.93 -2.64
C HIS A 106 -18.39 5.55 -4.11
N GLN A 107 -17.78 6.41 -4.94
CA GLN A 107 -17.71 6.25 -6.39
C GLN A 107 -16.92 5.02 -6.82
N ILE A 108 -15.91 4.62 -6.04
CA ILE A 108 -15.05 3.48 -6.33
C ILE A 108 -15.82 2.16 -6.51
N LEU A 109 -16.91 1.94 -5.76
CA LEU A 109 -17.73 0.73 -5.90
C LEU A 109 -18.42 0.65 -7.26
N GLY A 110 -18.89 1.78 -7.78
CA GLY A 110 -19.48 1.87 -9.12
C GLY A 110 -18.43 1.59 -10.20
N GLN A 111 -17.24 2.16 -10.04
CA GLN A 111 -16.12 1.97 -10.98
C GLN A 111 -15.67 0.51 -11.03
N ILE A 112 -15.49 -0.15 -9.87
CA ILE A 112 -15.12 -1.58 -9.78
C ILE A 112 -16.17 -2.45 -10.49
N LYS A 113 -17.47 -2.20 -10.28
CA LYS A 113 -18.54 -2.95 -10.96
C LYS A 113 -18.52 -2.75 -12.48
N ALA A 114 -18.40 -1.51 -12.95
CA ALA A 114 -18.33 -1.21 -14.37
C ALA A 114 -17.12 -1.86 -15.04
N SER A 115 -15.97 -1.87 -14.36
CA SER A 115 -14.76 -2.58 -14.82
C SER A 115 -14.98 -4.09 -14.89
N LEU A 116 -15.66 -4.69 -13.91
CA LEU A 116 -15.96 -6.11 -13.91
C LEU A 116 -16.90 -6.48 -15.07
N GLU A 117 -17.94 -5.69 -15.31
CA GLU A 117 -18.87 -5.91 -16.42
C GLU A 117 -18.14 -5.86 -17.76
N ALA A 118 -17.27 -4.87 -17.96
CA ALA A 118 -16.49 -4.74 -19.21
C ALA A 118 -15.54 -5.93 -19.42
N ALA A 119 -14.81 -6.36 -18.38
CA ALA A 119 -13.89 -7.49 -18.46
C ALA A 119 -14.62 -8.83 -18.64
N ASN A 120 -15.82 -9.00 -18.05
CA ASN A 120 -16.66 -10.18 -18.26
C ASN A 120 -17.19 -10.25 -19.70
N GLN A 121 -17.63 -9.13 -20.27
CA GLN A 121 -18.11 -9.06 -21.66
C GLN A 121 -17.00 -9.42 -22.65
N ALA A 122 -15.76 -9.04 -22.35
CA ALA A 122 -14.58 -9.37 -23.12
C ALA A 122 -14.04 -10.80 -22.90
N GLY A 123 -14.54 -11.54 -21.87
CA GLY A 123 -14.17 -12.93 -21.61
C GLY A 123 -12.86 -13.13 -20.83
N TYR A 124 -12.32 -12.09 -20.21
CA TYR A 124 -11.04 -12.17 -19.47
C TYR A 124 -11.18 -12.58 -18.02
N VAL A 125 -12.40 -12.55 -17.45
CA VAL A 125 -12.66 -12.87 -16.05
C VAL A 125 -13.34 -14.22 -15.92
N GLY A 126 -12.73 -15.12 -15.18
CA GLY A 126 -13.28 -16.43 -14.85
C GLY A 126 -13.92 -16.47 -13.45
N PRO A 127 -14.17 -17.68 -12.91
CA PRO A 127 -14.87 -17.86 -11.63
C PRO A 127 -14.13 -17.26 -10.43
N VAL A 128 -12.78 -17.25 -10.45
CA VAL A 128 -11.97 -16.76 -9.33
C VAL A 128 -12.07 -15.25 -9.20
N LEU A 129 -11.74 -14.50 -10.26
CA LEU A 129 -11.79 -13.05 -10.22
C LEU A 129 -13.24 -12.52 -10.15
N ASN A 130 -14.21 -13.20 -10.74
CA ASN A 130 -15.62 -12.87 -10.55
C ASN A 130 -16.00 -12.92 -9.06
N LYS A 131 -15.64 -14.00 -8.37
CA LYS A 131 -15.91 -14.13 -6.92
C LYS A 131 -15.16 -13.06 -6.13
N LEU A 132 -13.87 -12.86 -6.41
CA LEU A 132 -13.03 -11.86 -5.76
C LEU A 132 -13.64 -10.45 -5.86
N VAL A 133 -13.95 -10.00 -7.07
CA VAL A 133 -14.42 -8.63 -7.31
C VAL A 133 -15.83 -8.40 -6.73
N ASN A 134 -16.74 -9.39 -6.88
CA ASN A 134 -18.06 -9.31 -6.26
C ASN A 134 -17.97 -9.29 -4.73
N HIS A 135 -17.04 -10.06 -4.15
CA HIS A 135 -16.82 -10.07 -2.71
C HIS A 135 -16.16 -8.76 -2.23
N ALA A 136 -15.26 -8.15 -3.02
CA ALA A 136 -14.74 -6.82 -2.76
C ALA A 136 -15.84 -5.76 -2.68
N VAL A 137 -16.80 -5.80 -3.61
CA VAL A 137 -17.98 -4.91 -3.57
C VAL A 137 -18.84 -5.16 -2.34
N PHE A 138 -19.03 -6.42 -1.95
CA PHE A 138 -19.73 -6.78 -0.71
C PHE A 138 -19.00 -6.24 0.52
N THR A 139 -17.68 -6.46 0.62
CA THR A 139 -16.83 -5.98 1.72
C THR A 139 -16.89 -4.45 1.84
N GLY A 140 -16.75 -3.74 0.72
CA GLY A 140 -16.86 -2.29 0.71
C GLY A 140 -18.22 -1.76 1.19
N LYS A 141 -19.31 -2.47 0.90
CA LYS A 141 -20.64 -2.15 1.44
C LYS A 141 -20.73 -2.47 2.94
N LYS A 142 -20.22 -3.63 3.37
CA LYS A 142 -20.22 -4.08 4.78
C LYS A 142 -19.44 -3.10 5.66
N VAL A 143 -18.27 -2.64 5.20
CA VAL A 143 -17.46 -1.62 5.90
C VAL A 143 -18.29 -0.34 6.10
N ARG A 144 -18.88 0.21 5.03
CA ARG A 144 -19.69 1.44 5.12
C ARG A 144 -20.94 1.31 5.98
N GLN A 145 -21.52 0.10 6.11
CA GLN A 145 -22.67 -0.16 6.97
C GLN A 145 -22.28 -0.30 8.44
N LYS A 146 -21.12 -0.92 8.74
CA LYS A 146 -20.68 -1.23 10.11
C LYS A 146 -19.79 -0.15 10.72
N THR A 147 -19.23 0.75 9.90
CA THR A 147 -18.40 1.88 10.35
C THR A 147 -19.02 3.21 9.88
N ASN A 148 -18.54 4.31 10.45
CA ASN A 148 -18.95 5.64 10.00
C ASN A 148 -18.04 6.20 8.90
N ILE A 149 -17.15 5.40 8.32
CA ILE A 149 -16.13 5.85 7.37
C ILE A 149 -16.71 6.51 6.12
N GLY A 150 -17.92 6.11 5.71
CA GLY A 150 -18.66 6.70 4.59
C GLY A 150 -19.58 7.86 4.95
N LYS A 151 -19.77 8.18 6.23
CA LYS A 151 -20.74 9.17 6.69
C LYS A 151 -20.20 10.59 6.80
N PHE A 152 -18.88 10.74 6.92
CA PHE A 152 -18.24 12.07 7.07
C PHE A 152 -17.87 12.66 5.72
N SER A 153 -18.11 13.94 5.55
CA SER A 153 -17.86 14.65 4.30
C SER A 153 -16.39 14.95 4.06
N THR A 154 -15.96 14.85 2.81
CA THR A 154 -14.57 15.07 2.40
C THR A 154 -14.40 16.13 1.33
N SER A 155 -15.48 16.56 0.68
CA SER A 155 -15.46 17.65 -0.28
C SER A 155 -16.09 18.91 0.31
N LEU A 156 -15.60 20.07 -0.10
CA LEU A 156 -16.18 21.37 0.28
C LEU A 156 -17.69 21.39 -0.03
N ALA A 157 -18.10 20.81 -1.15
CA ALA A 157 -19.50 20.71 -1.55
C ALA A 157 -20.34 19.89 -0.56
N THR A 158 -19.81 18.75 -0.09
CA THR A 158 -20.53 17.87 0.83
C THR A 158 -20.59 18.47 2.25
N VAL A 159 -19.52 19.19 2.69
CA VAL A 159 -19.56 19.94 3.96
C VAL A 159 -20.58 21.08 3.89
N GLY A 160 -20.65 21.80 2.77
CA GLY A 160 -21.70 22.80 2.54
C GLY A 160 -23.09 22.21 2.62
N PHE A 161 -23.33 21.00 2.10
CA PHE A 161 -24.61 20.29 2.22
C PHE A 161 -24.92 19.89 3.68
N GLU A 162 -23.93 19.35 4.41
CA GLU A 162 -24.10 19.05 5.84
C GLU A 162 -24.42 20.28 6.69
N LEU A 163 -23.84 21.45 6.35
CA LEU A 163 -24.20 22.69 6.99
C LEU A 163 -25.67 23.04 6.77
N ILE A 164 -26.19 22.85 5.56
CA ILE A 164 -27.61 23.08 5.25
C ILE A 164 -28.50 22.16 6.08
N GLU A 165 -28.18 20.86 6.15
CA GLU A 165 -28.93 19.87 6.94
C GLU A 165 -28.85 20.18 8.46
N LYS A 166 -27.67 20.53 8.97
CA LYS A 166 -27.45 20.88 10.39
C LYS A 166 -28.27 22.07 10.85
N HIS A 167 -28.52 23.04 9.96
CA HIS A 167 -29.36 24.20 10.25
C HIS A 167 -30.85 23.90 10.12
N GLY A 168 -31.24 22.67 9.77
CA GLY A 168 -32.65 22.23 9.80
C GLY A 168 -33.53 22.81 8.70
N PHE A 169 -32.96 23.28 7.59
CA PHE A 169 -33.72 23.79 6.47
C PHE A 169 -34.55 22.67 5.79
N ASN A 170 -35.85 22.89 5.65
CA ASN A 170 -36.69 22.07 4.78
C ASN A 170 -36.51 22.55 3.34
N LEU A 171 -35.65 21.89 2.58
CA LEU A 171 -35.24 22.34 1.24
C LEU A 171 -36.42 22.53 0.29
N LYS A 172 -37.49 21.71 0.41
CA LYS A 172 -38.72 21.84 -0.39
C LYS A 172 -39.51 23.13 -0.12
N GLU A 173 -39.23 23.80 0.98
CA GLU A 173 -39.82 25.08 1.36
C GLU A 173 -38.82 26.23 1.28
N THR A 174 -37.55 25.93 1.01
CA THR A 174 -36.42 26.86 1.04
C THR A 174 -36.20 27.53 -0.31
N THR A 175 -35.97 28.83 -0.29
CA THR A 175 -35.52 29.61 -1.46
C THR A 175 -34.01 29.81 -1.40
N MET A 176 -33.33 29.43 -2.48
CA MET A 176 -31.86 29.48 -2.59
C MET A 176 -31.42 30.49 -3.63
N LEU A 177 -30.32 31.24 -3.35
CA LEU A 177 -29.61 32.11 -4.28
C LEU A 177 -28.19 31.62 -4.46
N VAL A 178 -27.79 31.37 -5.70
CA VAL A 178 -26.42 31.04 -6.08
C VAL A 178 -25.80 32.22 -6.82
N ILE A 179 -24.67 32.70 -6.33
CA ILE A 179 -23.93 33.82 -6.90
C ILE A 179 -22.59 33.31 -7.46
N GLY A 180 -22.48 33.22 -8.77
CA GLY A 180 -21.34 32.69 -9.49
C GLY A 180 -21.64 31.30 -10.13
N THR A 181 -20.90 31.00 -11.19
CA THR A 181 -21.06 29.78 -12.00
C THR A 181 -19.82 28.89 -11.97
N GLY A 182 -18.97 29.02 -10.94
CA GLY A 182 -17.70 28.31 -10.78
C GLY A 182 -17.85 26.93 -10.10
N ASN A 183 -16.83 26.53 -9.33
CA ASN A 183 -16.71 25.23 -8.67
C ASN A 183 -17.85 24.84 -7.72
N MET A 184 -18.77 25.76 -7.44
CA MET A 184 -19.97 25.55 -6.60
C MET A 184 -21.13 24.82 -7.30
N ALA A 185 -21.06 24.71 -8.64
CA ALA A 185 -22.05 23.95 -9.40
C ALA A 185 -22.30 22.54 -8.84
N ASN A 186 -21.23 21.89 -8.37
CA ASN A 186 -21.31 20.54 -7.80
C ASN A 186 -22.09 20.48 -6.45
N LEU A 187 -21.97 21.52 -5.60
CA LEU A 187 -22.74 21.59 -4.35
C LEU A 187 -24.23 21.77 -4.67
N VAL A 188 -24.53 22.72 -5.54
CA VAL A 188 -25.91 23.02 -5.93
C VAL A 188 -26.55 21.84 -6.62
N ALA A 189 -25.87 21.20 -7.57
CA ALA A 189 -26.33 19.98 -8.21
C ALA A 189 -26.62 18.86 -7.18
N THR A 190 -25.72 18.67 -6.20
CA THR A 190 -25.91 17.67 -5.14
C THR A 190 -27.16 17.94 -4.29
N VAL A 191 -27.42 19.22 -3.97
CA VAL A 191 -28.63 19.63 -3.22
C VAL A 191 -29.89 19.37 -4.04
N LEU A 192 -29.87 19.75 -5.31
CA LEU A 192 -31.02 19.61 -6.20
C LEU A 192 -31.34 18.14 -6.54
N ASP A 193 -30.32 17.33 -6.81
CA ASP A 193 -30.46 15.89 -7.12
C ASP A 193 -31.06 15.09 -5.95
N ARG A 194 -30.75 15.50 -4.70
CA ARG A 194 -31.21 14.75 -3.52
C ARG A 194 -32.61 15.13 -3.07
N THR A 195 -32.94 16.42 -3.11
CA THR A 195 -34.16 16.90 -2.41
C THR A 195 -34.95 17.93 -3.20
N GLY A 196 -34.34 18.66 -4.15
CA GLY A 196 -34.91 19.83 -4.79
C GLY A 196 -35.05 21.02 -3.81
N VAL A 197 -35.35 22.20 -4.33
CA VAL A 197 -35.61 23.43 -3.55
C VAL A 197 -36.93 24.04 -4.03
N LYS A 198 -37.58 24.87 -3.17
CA LYS A 198 -38.81 25.58 -3.51
C LYS A 198 -38.62 26.54 -4.67
N LYS A 199 -37.53 27.30 -4.62
CA LYS A 199 -37.15 28.25 -5.67
C LYS A 199 -35.64 28.48 -5.68
N LEU A 200 -35.05 28.49 -6.88
CA LEU A 200 -33.65 28.75 -7.09
C LEU A 200 -33.45 30.00 -7.94
N TYR A 201 -32.60 30.89 -7.46
CA TYR A 201 -32.08 32.02 -8.24
C TYR A 201 -30.61 31.80 -8.56
N VAL A 202 -30.20 32.11 -9.79
CA VAL A 202 -28.82 32.04 -10.24
C VAL A 202 -28.37 33.40 -10.75
N ALA A 203 -27.34 33.96 -10.12
CA ALA A 203 -26.74 35.22 -10.50
C ALA A 203 -25.30 35.03 -10.99
N SER A 204 -24.92 35.65 -12.12
CA SER A 204 -23.55 35.64 -12.60
C SER A 204 -23.28 36.87 -13.47
N HIS A 205 -21.99 37.27 -13.56
CA HIS A 205 -21.54 38.28 -14.52
C HIS A 205 -21.71 37.81 -15.97
N ASN A 206 -21.68 36.53 -16.25
CA ASN A 206 -21.98 35.95 -17.54
C ASN A 206 -23.45 35.55 -17.57
N ALA A 207 -24.28 36.38 -18.22
CA ALA A 207 -25.72 36.18 -18.31
C ALA A 207 -26.11 34.87 -19.02
N ASP A 208 -25.39 34.50 -20.09
CA ASP A 208 -25.69 33.28 -20.86
C ASP A 208 -25.43 32.02 -19.99
N ARG A 209 -24.34 32.03 -19.21
CA ARG A 209 -24.00 30.95 -18.29
C ARG A 209 -24.95 30.87 -17.11
N ALA A 210 -25.39 32.01 -16.57
CA ALA A 210 -26.40 32.05 -15.53
C ALA A 210 -27.73 31.47 -16.02
N LYS A 211 -28.12 31.82 -17.27
CA LYS A 211 -29.33 31.31 -17.89
C LYS A 211 -29.26 29.81 -18.13
N GLN A 212 -28.15 29.32 -18.71
CA GLN A 212 -27.95 27.88 -18.92
C GLN A 212 -28.06 27.08 -17.61
N MET A 213 -27.38 27.52 -16.53
CA MET A 213 -27.46 26.87 -15.25
C MET A 213 -28.82 26.94 -14.60
N ALA A 214 -29.53 28.07 -14.77
CA ALA A 214 -30.90 28.20 -14.28
C ALA A 214 -31.85 27.25 -15.04
N ASP A 215 -31.69 27.14 -16.36
CA ASP A 215 -32.47 26.20 -17.19
C ASP A 215 -32.17 24.73 -16.80
N ASP A 216 -30.91 24.38 -16.58
CA ASP A 216 -30.49 23.01 -16.16
C ASP A 216 -31.03 22.64 -14.76
N TRP A 217 -31.30 23.60 -13.90
CA TRP A 217 -31.70 23.39 -12.50
C TRP A 217 -33.13 23.82 -12.17
N ASP A 218 -33.97 24.08 -13.17
CA ASP A 218 -35.36 24.58 -13.02
C ASP A 218 -35.44 25.83 -12.12
N GLY A 219 -34.48 26.75 -12.33
CA GLY A 219 -34.32 27.99 -11.59
C GLY A 219 -34.59 29.25 -12.41
N GLU A 220 -34.40 30.38 -11.82
CA GLU A 220 -34.56 31.73 -12.44
C GLU A 220 -33.20 32.42 -12.52
N ALA A 221 -32.75 32.77 -13.73
CA ALA A 221 -31.54 33.56 -13.90
C ALA A 221 -31.84 35.03 -13.59
N ILE A 222 -31.00 35.65 -12.78
CA ILE A 222 -31.05 37.08 -12.44
C ILE A 222 -29.70 37.77 -12.71
N THR A 223 -29.73 39.07 -12.94
CA THR A 223 -28.51 39.88 -13.06
C THR A 223 -27.91 40.16 -11.69
N MET A 224 -26.58 40.49 -11.65
CA MET A 224 -25.90 40.88 -10.41
C MET A 224 -26.58 42.08 -9.74
N ASN A 225 -27.15 42.99 -10.51
CA ASN A 225 -27.86 44.17 -9.99
C ASN A 225 -29.22 43.81 -9.35
N GLN A 226 -29.83 42.69 -9.71
CA GLN A 226 -31.11 42.22 -9.16
C GLN A 226 -30.95 41.38 -7.88
N ILE A 227 -29.73 41.07 -7.48
CA ILE A 227 -29.48 40.31 -6.24
C ILE A 227 -30.21 40.96 -5.05
N HIS A 228 -30.20 42.27 -4.91
CA HIS A 228 -30.82 43.00 -3.80
C HIS A 228 -32.34 42.79 -3.73
N GLU A 229 -32.99 42.55 -4.87
CA GLU A 229 -34.44 42.37 -4.96
C GLU A 229 -34.89 41.01 -4.44
N VAL A 230 -33.96 40.02 -4.39
CA VAL A 230 -34.23 38.66 -3.98
C VAL A 230 -33.62 38.28 -2.63
N LEU A 231 -32.61 39.01 -2.13
CA LEU A 231 -31.91 38.71 -0.88
C LEU A 231 -32.84 38.50 0.32
N TYR A 232 -33.88 39.32 0.45
CA TYR A 232 -34.77 39.23 1.59
C TYR A 232 -35.71 38.03 1.49
N LYS A 233 -35.91 37.46 0.30
CA LYS A 233 -36.76 36.26 0.04
C LYS A 233 -35.98 34.97 0.12
N THR A 234 -34.63 35.00 0.16
CA THR A 234 -33.80 33.82 0.15
C THR A 234 -33.44 33.40 1.55
N ASP A 235 -33.43 32.07 1.77
CA ASP A 235 -33.08 31.45 3.03
C ASP A 235 -31.62 31.00 3.03
N ILE A 236 -31.14 30.52 1.88
CA ILE A 236 -29.76 30.06 1.68
C ILE A 236 -29.10 30.83 0.54
N ILE A 237 -27.89 31.37 0.80
CA ILE A 237 -27.13 32.13 -0.18
C ILE A 237 -25.76 31.50 -0.31
N ILE A 238 -25.40 31.07 -1.52
CA ILE A 238 -24.12 30.48 -1.85
C ILE A 238 -23.33 31.41 -2.75
N GLY A 239 -22.15 31.87 -2.28
CA GLY A 239 -21.21 32.71 -3.01
C GLY A 239 -20.05 31.90 -3.57
N GLY A 240 -19.69 32.09 -4.85
CA GLY A 240 -18.59 31.40 -5.50
C GLY A 240 -18.05 32.14 -6.74
N THR A 241 -17.93 33.46 -6.68
CA THR A 241 -17.34 34.29 -7.77
C THR A 241 -15.84 34.48 -7.58
N GLN A 242 -15.10 34.56 -8.70
CA GLN A 242 -13.69 34.97 -8.71
C GLN A 242 -13.61 36.45 -9.03
N GLY A 243 -12.97 37.24 -8.15
CA GLY A 243 -12.57 38.63 -8.43
C GLY A 243 -13.41 39.75 -7.81
N GLU A 244 -14.60 39.52 -7.27
CA GLU A 244 -15.36 40.53 -6.54
C GLU A 244 -15.24 40.37 -5.02
N VAL A 245 -14.73 41.40 -4.38
CA VAL A 245 -14.61 41.49 -2.92
C VAL A 245 -15.89 42.13 -2.37
N ASN A 246 -16.46 41.47 -1.34
CA ASN A 246 -17.59 42.08 -0.59
C ASN A 246 -18.81 42.39 -1.45
N LEU A 247 -19.35 41.43 -2.21
CA LEU A 247 -20.62 41.56 -2.94
C LEU A 247 -21.76 41.97 -2.01
N LEU A 248 -21.76 41.48 -0.79
CA LEU A 248 -22.67 41.83 0.28
C LEU A 248 -21.86 42.54 1.38
N THR A 249 -21.86 43.88 1.39
CA THR A 249 -21.35 44.74 2.46
C THR A 249 -22.49 45.43 3.15
N GLU A 250 -22.28 45.88 4.40
CA GLU A 250 -23.26 46.69 5.14
C GLU A 250 -23.62 47.96 4.36
N GLU A 251 -22.66 48.60 3.74
CA GLU A 251 -22.80 49.81 2.94
C GLU A 251 -23.63 49.59 1.64
N LYS A 252 -23.40 48.51 0.91
CA LYS A 252 -24.15 48.10 -0.28
C LYS A 252 -25.58 47.65 0.07
N ILE A 253 -25.79 47.16 1.29
CA ILE A 253 -27.10 46.77 1.80
C ILE A 253 -27.92 47.99 2.16
N GLU A 254 -27.33 49.05 2.74
CA GLU A 254 -28.00 50.29 3.06
C GLU A 254 -28.43 51.10 1.81
N ASP A 255 -27.59 51.11 0.76
CA ASP A 255 -27.89 51.75 -0.52
C ASP A 255 -29.01 51.05 -1.34
N SER A 256 -29.29 49.78 -1.05
CA SER A 256 -30.17 48.94 -1.87
C SER A 256 -31.61 48.78 -1.35
N LYS A 257 -32.06 49.57 -0.40
CA LYS A 257 -33.34 49.37 0.33
C LYS A 257 -33.42 48.07 1.14
N CYS A 258 -32.34 47.34 1.26
CA CYS A 258 -32.26 46.12 2.06
C CYS A 258 -31.45 46.44 3.33
N THR A 259 -32.12 46.81 4.39
CA THR A 259 -31.48 47.08 5.67
C THR A 259 -30.98 45.79 6.33
N ARG A 260 -30.01 45.89 7.24
CA ARG A 260 -29.56 44.79 8.11
C ARG A 260 -30.73 44.03 8.77
N ALA A 261 -31.78 44.80 9.12
CA ALA A 261 -33.04 44.24 9.64
C ALA A 261 -33.80 43.42 8.60
N GLN A 262 -33.73 43.75 7.32
CA GLN A 262 -34.39 42.97 6.25
C GLN A 262 -33.66 41.71 5.87
N LEU A 263 -32.33 41.67 5.99
CA LEU A 263 -31.56 40.41 5.87
C LEU A 263 -31.90 39.42 6.97
N ALA A 264 -32.13 39.91 8.18
CA ALA A 264 -32.55 39.10 9.33
C ALA A 264 -34.07 38.81 9.35
N TYR A 265 -34.86 39.57 8.57
CA TYR A 265 -36.31 39.51 8.63
C TYR A 265 -36.88 38.66 7.50
N ASN A 266 -37.11 37.38 7.81
CA ASN A 266 -37.99 36.51 7.05
C ASN A 266 -38.95 35.79 8.06
N GLY A 267 -39.80 36.58 8.75
CA GLY A 267 -40.74 36.02 9.72
C GLY A 267 -40.10 35.28 10.92
N GLY A 268 -38.81 35.60 11.24
CA GLY A 268 -38.05 34.89 12.27
C GLY A 268 -37.20 33.72 11.78
N SER A 269 -37.17 33.43 10.46
CA SER A 269 -36.37 32.33 9.90
C SER A 269 -34.87 32.62 9.86
N GLN A 270 -34.10 31.62 10.12
CA GLN A 270 -32.64 31.62 10.05
C GLN A 270 -32.16 31.75 8.59
N LYS A 271 -31.11 32.51 8.32
CA LYS A 271 -30.45 32.61 7.00
C LYS A 271 -29.07 31.95 7.06
N LEU A 272 -28.74 31.15 6.04
CA LEU A 272 -27.46 30.51 5.89
C LEU A 272 -26.70 31.08 4.68
N LEU A 273 -25.53 31.65 4.93
CA LEU A 273 -24.62 32.14 3.92
C LEU A 273 -23.39 31.26 3.87
N ILE A 274 -23.05 30.74 2.69
CA ILE A 274 -21.89 29.91 2.43
C ILE A 274 -21.01 30.60 1.39
N ASP A 275 -19.82 31.01 1.79
CA ASP A 275 -18.88 31.75 0.94
C ASP A 275 -17.69 30.88 0.52
N PHE A 276 -17.65 30.55 -0.73
CA PHE A 276 -16.53 29.83 -1.36
C PHE A 276 -15.65 30.74 -2.24
N GLY A 277 -15.90 32.05 -2.22
CA GLY A 277 -15.17 33.03 -2.99
C GLY A 277 -13.73 33.23 -2.48
N VAL A 278 -12.78 33.37 -3.42
CA VAL A 278 -11.43 33.85 -3.14
C VAL A 278 -11.12 34.96 -4.17
N PRO A 279 -11.06 36.20 -3.72
CA PRO A 279 -11.32 36.74 -2.38
C PRO A 279 -12.78 36.55 -1.92
N ARG A 280 -13.05 36.72 -0.62
CA ARG A 280 -14.37 36.52 -0.01
C ARG A 280 -15.44 37.36 -0.70
N ASN A 281 -16.57 36.75 -1.00
CA ASN A 281 -17.71 37.42 -1.61
C ASN A 281 -18.59 38.13 -0.58
N PHE A 282 -18.60 37.66 0.68
CA PHE A 282 -19.40 38.25 1.76
C PHE A 282 -18.54 38.88 2.85
N ASN A 283 -19.00 40.01 3.38
CA ASN A 283 -18.31 40.70 4.48
C ASN A 283 -18.46 39.89 5.77
N THR A 284 -17.36 39.73 6.52
CA THR A 284 -17.33 39.01 7.80
C THR A 284 -18.23 39.62 8.87
N ASP A 285 -18.56 40.93 8.78
CA ASP A 285 -19.48 41.58 9.72
C ASP A 285 -20.89 41.00 9.70
N LEU A 286 -21.25 40.30 8.62
CA LEU A 286 -22.52 39.57 8.53
C LEU A 286 -22.60 38.40 9.54
N LYS A 287 -21.49 37.92 10.12
CA LYS A 287 -21.47 36.97 11.25
C LYS A 287 -22.11 37.54 12.51
N ASN A 288 -22.16 38.89 12.65
CA ASN A 288 -22.72 39.57 13.80
C ASN A 288 -24.23 39.92 13.65
N VAL A 289 -24.81 39.57 12.52
CA VAL A 289 -26.24 39.81 12.26
C VAL A 289 -27.09 38.71 12.90
N SER A 290 -28.09 39.09 13.70
CA SER A 290 -29.02 38.11 14.31
C SER A 290 -29.71 37.24 13.25
N ASN A 291 -29.82 35.96 13.50
CA ASN A 291 -30.42 34.94 12.60
C ASN A 291 -29.67 34.74 11.27
N VAL A 292 -28.45 35.23 11.14
CA VAL A 292 -27.57 34.96 9.98
C VAL A 292 -26.41 34.09 10.43
N SER A 293 -26.21 32.97 9.75
CA SER A 293 -25.05 32.09 9.92
C SER A 293 -24.19 32.17 8.66
N LEU A 294 -22.98 32.72 8.77
CA LEU A 294 -22.02 32.83 7.67
C LEU A 294 -20.86 31.87 7.90
N TYR A 295 -20.62 31.02 6.90
CA TYR A 295 -19.44 30.14 6.82
C TYR A 295 -18.60 30.53 5.61
N ASP A 296 -17.36 30.88 5.82
CA ASP A 296 -16.40 31.14 4.76
C ASP A 296 -15.58 29.89 4.42
N LEU A 297 -14.72 30.01 3.40
CA LEU A 297 -13.90 28.89 2.92
C LEU A 297 -12.97 28.32 4.03
N ASP A 298 -12.52 29.15 4.96
CA ASP A 298 -11.65 28.70 6.05
C ASP A 298 -12.45 27.94 7.12
N ASP A 299 -13.65 28.41 7.48
CA ASP A 299 -14.59 27.68 8.35
C ASP A 299 -14.91 26.28 7.77
N ILE A 300 -15.16 26.23 6.45
CA ILE A 300 -15.49 24.96 5.76
C ILE A 300 -14.28 24.02 5.71
N LYS A 301 -13.06 24.54 5.50
CA LYS A 301 -11.83 23.74 5.57
C LYS A 301 -11.62 23.16 6.96
N GLU A 302 -11.84 23.92 8.02
CA GLU A 302 -11.72 23.45 9.39
C GLU A 302 -12.70 22.31 9.69
N LEU A 303 -13.97 22.45 9.28
CA LEU A 303 -14.98 21.38 9.38
C LEU A 303 -14.59 20.14 8.57
N THR A 304 -13.97 20.33 7.39
CA THR A 304 -13.43 19.24 6.58
C THR A 304 -12.31 18.49 7.32
N HIS A 305 -11.41 19.22 7.99
CA HIS A 305 -10.34 18.65 8.80
C HIS A 305 -10.88 17.83 9.99
N GLU A 306 -11.89 18.30 10.69
CA GLU A 306 -12.54 17.54 11.76
C GLU A 306 -13.21 16.27 11.23
N SER A 307 -13.88 16.34 10.10
CA SER A 307 -14.51 15.19 9.45
C SER A 307 -13.47 14.15 9.02
N LEU A 308 -12.34 14.58 8.46
CA LEU A 308 -11.21 13.72 8.15
C LEU A 308 -10.64 13.02 9.39
N LYS A 309 -10.45 13.76 10.50
CA LYS A 309 -9.97 13.19 11.76
C LYS A 309 -10.91 12.11 12.30
N LYS A 310 -12.23 12.32 12.22
CA LYS A 310 -13.23 11.31 12.61
C LYS A 310 -13.15 10.07 11.71
N ARG A 311 -12.92 10.21 10.40
CA ARG A 311 -12.73 9.08 9.48
C ARG A 311 -11.46 8.28 9.80
N TYR A 312 -10.35 8.96 10.11
CA TYR A 312 -9.11 8.28 10.50
C TYR A 312 -9.31 7.39 11.74
N ASN A 313 -10.17 7.77 12.67
CA ASN A 313 -10.49 6.96 13.85
C ASN A 313 -11.29 5.70 13.51
N GLU A 314 -12.00 5.65 12.37
CA GLU A 314 -12.77 4.49 11.92
C GLU A 314 -11.92 3.49 11.10
N ILE A 315 -10.69 3.86 10.71
CA ILE A 315 -9.80 2.99 9.91
C ILE A 315 -9.55 1.65 10.60
N PRO A 316 -9.19 1.56 11.88
CA PRO A 316 -8.89 0.28 12.52
C PRO A 316 -10.08 -0.70 12.49
N ASP A 317 -11.31 -0.21 12.66
CA ASP A 317 -12.51 -1.04 12.60
C ASP A 317 -12.80 -1.49 11.15
N ALA A 318 -12.55 -0.62 10.18
CA ALA A 318 -12.68 -0.95 8.76
C ALA A 318 -11.62 -1.99 8.33
N GLU A 319 -10.36 -1.82 8.73
CA GLU A 319 -9.27 -2.78 8.47
C GLU A 319 -9.57 -4.16 9.07
N LYS A 320 -10.15 -4.22 10.26
CA LYS A 320 -10.56 -5.48 10.89
C LYS A 320 -11.61 -6.21 10.05
N ILE A 321 -12.62 -5.50 9.54
CA ILE A 321 -13.64 -6.09 8.66
C ILE A 321 -13.00 -6.58 7.35
N VAL A 322 -12.10 -5.80 6.76
CA VAL A 322 -11.37 -6.19 5.55
C VAL A 322 -10.56 -7.46 5.79
N GLU A 323 -9.88 -7.57 6.93
CA GLU A 323 -9.07 -8.74 7.27
C GLU A 323 -9.94 -10.00 7.48
N GLU A 324 -11.09 -9.88 8.15
CA GLU A 324 -12.05 -10.98 8.30
C GLU A 324 -12.56 -11.48 6.93
N GLU A 325 -12.90 -10.57 6.02
CA GLU A 325 -13.38 -10.92 4.68
C GLU A 325 -12.26 -11.44 3.77
N THR A 326 -11.03 -10.95 3.95
CA THR A 326 -9.84 -11.47 3.27
C THR A 326 -9.61 -12.93 3.66
N GLN A 327 -9.65 -13.25 4.95
CA GLN A 327 -9.52 -14.62 5.42
C GLN A 327 -10.62 -15.52 4.86
N PHE A 328 -11.88 -15.06 4.89
CA PHE A 328 -13.00 -15.79 4.31
C PHE A 328 -12.78 -16.17 2.83
N LEU A 329 -12.24 -15.23 2.02
CA LEU A 329 -12.01 -15.51 0.61
C LEU A 329 -10.80 -16.43 0.38
N VAL A 330 -9.76 -16.31 1.19
CA VAL A 330 -8.62 -17.26 1.17
C VAL A 330 -9.09 -18.67 1.48
N ASP A 331 -9.92 -18.86 2.53
CA ASP A 331 -10.48 -20.16 2.88
C ASP A 331 -11.35 -20.72 1.74
N TRP A 332 -12.16 -19.89 1.10
CA TRP A 332 -12.95 -20.28 -0.06
C TRP A 332 -12.10 -20.73 -1.25
N LEU A 333 -10.94 -20.08 -1.49
CA LEU A 333 -9.99 -20.51 -2.54
C LEU A 333 -9.39 -21.87 -2.22
N ASN A 334 -9.01 -22.10 -0.96
CA ASN A 334 -8.47 -23.38 -0.51
C ASN A 334 -9.51 -24.50 -0.66
N GLU A 335 -10.78 -24.26 -0.30
CA GLU A 335 -11.86 -25.23 -0.51
C GLU A 335 -12.05 -25.63 -1.98
N ARG A 336 -11.71 -24.79 -2.95
CA ARG A 336 -11.83 -25.11 -4.38
C ARG A 336 -10.87 -26.18 -4.86
N THR A 337 -9.74 -26.36 -4.20
CA THR A 337 -8.74 -27.35 -4.59
C THR A 337 -9.29 -28.78 -4.54
N VAL A 338 -10.28 -29.05 -3.68
CA VAL A 338 -10.94 -30.36 -3.55
C VAL A 338 -12.21 -30.48 -4.38
N ALA A 339 -12.66 -29.42 -5.06
CA ALA A 339 -13.88 -29.46 -5.85
C ALA A 339 -13.89 -30.55 -6.95
N PRO A 340 -12.80 -30.80 -7.69
CA PRO A 340 -12.76 -31.90 -8.66
C PRO A 340 -12.94 -33.28 -8.02
N ALA A 341 -12.33 -33.55 -6.86
CA ALA A 341 -12.46 -34.81 -6.12
C ALA A 341 -13.91 -35.00 -5.62
N ILE A 342 -14.53 -33.93 -5.11
CA ILE A 342 -15.94 -33.95 -4.70
C ILE A 342 -16.85 -34.25 -5.90
N ALA A 343 -16.60 -33.64 -7.05
CA ALA A 343 -17.36 -33.90 -8.28
C ALA A 343 -17.20 -35.37 -8.77
N GLU A 344 -15.98 -35.91 -8.74
CA GLU A 344 -15.73 -37.32 -9.10
C GLU A 344 -16.49 -38.26 -8.17
N TYR A 345 -16.39 -38.04 -6.86
CA TYR A 345 -17.12 -38.88 -5.89
C TYR A 345 -18.63 -38.76 -6.06
N TRP A 346 -19.15 -37.57 -6.32
CA TRP A 346 -20.55 -37.36 -6.60
C TRP A 346 -21.02 -38.16 -7.83
N ASN A 347 -20.25 -38.14 -8.93
CA ASN A 347 -20.55 -38.88 -10.14
C ASN A 347 -20.53 -40.41 -9.88
N LYS A 348 -19.60 -40.91 -9.06
CA LYS A 348 -19.60 -42.33 -8.65
C LYS A 348 -20.87 -42.70 -7.89
N LEU A 349 -21.28 -41.87 -6.93
CA LEU A 349 -22.53 -42.08 -6.18
C LEU A 349 -23.76 -42.08 -7.10
N GLU A 350 -23.78 -41.18 -8.07
CA GLU A 350 -24.90 -41.02 -9.02
C GLU A 350 -25.00 -42.27 -9.94
N ASN A 351 -23.87 -42.78 -10.42
CA ASN A 351 -23.83 -44.03 -11.19
C ASN A 351 -24.34 -45.22 -10.37
N ILE A 352 -23.85 -45.41 -9.13
CA ILE A 352 -24.34 -46.44 -8.23
C ILE A 352 -25.84 -46.35 -8.02
N SER A 353 -26.31 -45.10 -7.75
CA SER A 353 -27.74 -44.83 -7.57
C SER A 353 -28.58 -45.25 -8.79
N GLN A 354 -28.07 -44.93 -9.98
CA GLN A 354 -28.77 -45.28 -11.22
C GLN A 354 -28.81 -46.80 -11.46
N GLU A 355 -27.72 -47.49 -11.17
CA GLU A 355 -27.61 -48.96 -11.25
C GLU A 355 -28.61 -49.61 -10.30
N GLU A 356 -28.70 -49.17 -9.03
CA GLU A 356 -29.62 -49.70 -8.04
C GLU A 356 -31.08 -49.39 -8.37
N LEU A 357 -31.37 -48.20 -8.91
CA LEU A 357 -32.72 -47.86 -9.38
C LEU A 357 -33.13 -48.74 -10.58
N ASN A 358 -32.23 -48.99 -11.53
CA ASN A 358 -32.49 -49.83 -12.67
C ASN A 358 -32.71 -51.31 -12.24
N TRP A 359 -32.08 -51.79 -11.17
CA TRP A 359 -32.27 -53.10 -10.60
C TRP A 359 -33.58 -53.19 -9.79
N LEU A 360 -33.94 -52.13 -9.03
CA LEU A 360 -35.09 -52.10 -8.11
C LEU A 360 -36.42 -51.94 -8.84
N LEU A 361 -36.52 -50.94 -9.74
CA LEU A 361 -37.78 -50.50 -10.33
C LEU A 361 -38.53 -51.65 -11.09
N PRO A 362 -37.84 -52.54 -11.87
CA PRO A 362 -38.52 -53.66 -12.51
C PRO A 362 -39.09 -54.70 -11.52
N LYS A 363 -38.53 -54.77 -10.30
CA LYS A 363 -38.94 -55.74 -9.27
C LYS A 363 -40.12 -55.25 -8.45
N MET A 364 -40.47 -53.98 -8.50
CA MET A 364 -41.57 -53.40 -7.75
C MET A 364 -42.93 -53.44 -8.47
N GLY A 365 -43.02 -54.14 -9.63
CA GLY A 365 -44.26 -54.25 -10.41
C GLY A 365 -44.55 -53.02 -11.26
N SER A 366 -45.84 -52.79 -11.58
CA SER A 366 -46.25 -51.66 -12.42
C SER A 366 -46.32 -50.39 -11.60
N LEU A 367 -45.24 -49.61 -11.61
CA LEU A 367 -45.16 -48.29 -11.05
C LEU A 367 -45.48 -47.24 -12.13
N ASP A 368 -46.27 -46.23 -11.76
CA ASP A 368 -46.46 -45.05 -12.60
C ASP A 368 -45.20 -44.13 -12.56
N GLU A 369 -45.09 -43.22 -13.53
CA GLU A 369 -43.91 -42.35 -13.65
C GLU A 369 -43.74 -41.43 -12.43
N ASN A 370 -44.83 -41.04 -11.74
CA ASN A 370 -44.74 -40.22 -10.55
C ASN A 370 -44.18 -41.04 -9.36
N GLN A 371 -44.55 -42.30 -9.21
CA GLN A 371 -44.03 -43.18 -8.18
C GLN A 371 -42.54 -43.47 -8.42
N LYS A 372 -42.13 -43.69 -9.66
CA LYS A 372 -40.69 -43.83 -10.04
C LYS A 372 -39.89 -42.57 -9.69
N ALA A 373 -40.44 -41.40 -10.02
CA ALA A 373 -39.80 -40.11 -9.69
C ALA A 373 -39.72 -39.85 -8.17
N VAL A 374 -40.69 -40.32 -7.37
CA VAL A 374 -40.62 -40.24 -5.91
C VAL A 374 -39.51 -41.09 -5.34
N ILE A 375 -39.35 -42.34 -5.84
CA ILE A 375 -38.28 -43.26 -5.43
C ILE A 375 -36.93 -42.69 -5.80
N ALA A 376 -36.73 -42.21 -7.03
CA ALA A 376 -35.50 -41.57 -7.46
C ALA A 376 -35.14 -40.36 -6.59
N ARG A 377 -36.13 -39.49 -6.26
CA ARG A 377 -35.92 -38.36 -5.35
C ARG A 377 -35.54 -38.78 -3.94
N LEU A 378 -36.09 -39.90 -3.44
CA LEU A 378 -35.71 -40.42 -2.13
C LEU A 378 -34.26 -40.88 -2.12
N VAL A 379 -33.85 -41.68 -3.12
CA VAL A 379 -32.46 -42.15 -3.26
C VAL A 379 -31.49 -40.96 -3.34
N HIS A 380 -31.75 -40.00 -4.20
CA HIS A 380 -30.94 -38.78 -4.34
C HIS A 380 -30.84 -37.98 -3.03
N ARG A 381 -31.95 -37.88 -2.29
CA ARG A 381 -31.96 -37.22 -0.97
C ARG A 381 -31.14 -37.99 0.07
N MET A 382 -31.17 -39.29 0.06
CA MET A 382 -30.35 -40.15 0.93
C MET A 382 -28.86 -39.95 0.63
N MET A 383 -28.50 -40.04 -0.65
CA MET A 383 -27.10 -39.80 -1.09
C MET A 383 -26.57 -38.46 -0.60
N ARG A 384 -27.34 -37.36 -0.79
CA ARG A 384 -26.95 -36.03 -0.30
C ARG A 384 -26.74 -36.01 1.22
N ARG A 385 -27.60 -36.66 1.98
CA ARG A 385 -27.48 -36.67 3.46
C ARG A 385 -26.25 -37.43 3.93
N PHE A 386 -25.84 -38.46 3.23
CA PHE A 386 -24.64 -39.24 3.58
C PHE A 386 -23.36 -38.58 3.08
N SER A 387 -23.35 -37.98 1.91
CA SER A 387 -22.16 -37.35 1.33
C SER A 387 -21.82 -35.96 1.88
N ASN A 388 -22.82 -35.19 2.31
CA ASN A 388 -22.60 -33.83 2.80
C ASN A 388 -21.58 -33.72 3.96
N PRO A 389 -21.60 -34.57 5.00
CA PRO A 389 -20.59 -34.52 6.07
C PRO A 389 -19.17 -34.79 5.52
N VAL A 390 -19.04 -35.72 4.56
CA VAL A 390 -17.77 -36.06 3.91
C VAL A 390 -17.26 -34.87 3.10
N PHE A 391 -18.13 -34.25 2.31
CA PHE A 391 -17.76 -33.06 1.54
C PHE A 391 -17.36 -31.90 2.44
N LYS A 392 -18.06 -31.74 3.57
CA LYS A 392 -17.71 -30.73 4.56
C LYS A 392 -16.33 -30.97 5.13
N HIS A 393 -16.03 -32.22 5.53
CA HIS A 393 -14.71 -32.59 6.05
C HIS A 393 -13.59 -32.37 5.05
N LEU A 394 -13.76 -32.82 3.77
CA LEU A 394 -12.76 -32.55 2.72
C LEU A 394 -12.45 -31.06 2.55
N LYS A 395 -13.47 -30.21 2.60
CA LYS A 395 -13.31 -28.77 2.49
C LYS A 395 -12.60 -28.17 3.70
N GLU A 396 -13.00 -28.58 4.90
CA GLU A 396 -12.42 -28.11 6.16
C GLU A 396 -10.94 -28.51 6.26
N SER A 397 -10.58 -29.76 5.94
CA SER A 397 -9.18 -30.22 5.92
C SER A 397 -8.35 -29.52 4.84
N SER A 398 -8.94 -29.24 3.67
CA SER A 398 -8.28 -28.44 2.63
C SER A 398 -8.02 -27.00 3.06
N ALA A 399 -9.00 -26.36 3.72
CA ALA A 399 -8.86 -25.00 4.24
C ALA A 399 -7.83 -24.90 5.38
N ALA A 400 -7.75 -25.96 6.21
CA ALA A 400 -6.80 -26.05 7.31
C ALA A 400 -5.38 -26.51 6.88
N HIS A 401 -5.16 -26.84 5.59
CA HIS A 401 -3.92 -27.43 5.07
C HIS A 401 -3.51 -28.74 5.79
N GLU A 402 -4.51 -29.55 6.16
CA GLU A 402 -4.32 -30.88 6.75
C GLU A 402 -4.15 -31.94 5.66
N ASP A 403 -3.05 -31.85 4.92
CA ASP A 403 -2.82 -32.59 3.68
C ASP A 403 -2.83 -34.10 3.85
N GLU A 404 -2.24 -34.65 4.94
CA GLU A 404 -2.24 -36.08 5.23
C GLU A 404 -3.65 -36.61 5.46
N GLU A 405 -4.47 -35.89 6.21
CA GLU A 405 -5.86 -36.23 6.48
C GLU A 405 -6.71 -36.13 5.22
N LEU A 406 -6.52 -35.11 4.42
CA LEU A 406 -7.18 -34.91 3.15
C LEU A 406 -6.85 -36.03 2.15
N MET A 407 -5.58 -36.38 1.97
CA MET A 407 -5.14 -37.44 1.09
C MET A 407 -5.66 -38.79 1.57
N SER A 408 -5.68 -39.06 2.87
CA SER A 408 -6.26 -40.25 3.45
C SER A 408 -7.76 -40.36 3.16
N ALA A 409 -8.50 -39.26 3.33
CA ALA A 409 -9.93 -39.20 3.04
C ALA A 409 -10.19 -39.43 1.53
N MET A 410 -9.44 -38.80 0.64
CA MET A 410 -9.56 -39.02 -0.81
C MET A 410 -9.29 -40.46 -1.23
N LYS A 411 -8.32 -41.12 -0.58
CA LYS A 411 -8.03 -42.55 -0.80
C LYS A 411 -9.17 -43.42 -0.35
N VAL A 412 -9.79 -43.15 0.79
CA VAL A 412 -10.96 -43.88 1.29
C VAL A 412 -12.16 -43.75 0.35
N LEU A 413 -12.33 -42.57 -0.26
CA LEU A 413 -13.39 -42.28 -1.23
C LEU A 413 -13.10 -42.85 -2.63
N ASP A 414 -11.92 -43.41 -2.83
CA ASP A 414 -11.46 -43.91 -4.13
C ASP A 414 -11.55 -42.87 -5.24
N VAL A 415 -11.21 -41.64 -4.93
CA VAL A 415 -11.14 -40.51 -5.89
C VAL A 415 -9.71 -40.26 -6.35
N ASN A 416 -9.57 -39.76 -7.56
CA ASN A 416 -8.27 -39.51 -8.14
C ASN A 416 -7.52 -38.43 -7.35
N GLN A 417 -6.45 -38.80 -6.68
CA GLN A 417 -5.61 -37.93 -5.87
C GLN A 417 -4.82 -36.91 -6.70
N SER A 418 -4.68 -37.15 -8.02
CA SER A 418 -3.97 -36.21 -8.91
C SER A 418 -4.68 -34.86 -9.08
N PHE A 419 -5.95 -34.76 -8.72
CA PHE A 419 -6.68 -33.51 -8.71
C PHE A 419 -6.22 -32.58 -7.58
N TYR A 420 -5.71 -33.13 -6.49
CA TYR A 420 -5.14 -32.37 -5.39
C TYR A 420 -3.61 -32.45 -5.46
N GLN A 421 -3.02 -31.42 -6.03
CA GLN A 421 -1.59 -31.22 -5.89
C GLN A 421 -1.38 -30.42 -4.60
N SER A 422 -1.32 -31.14 -3.50
CA SER A 422 -0.86 -30.60 -2.23
C SER A 422 0.51 -29.97 -2.45
N PRO A 423 0.74 -28.73 -2.07
CA PRO A 423 2.09 -28.23 -1.98
C PRO A 423 2.83 -29.12 -0.99
N LYS A 424 4.06 -29.51 -1.29
CA LYS A 424 4.89 -30.29 -0.39
C LYS A 424 4.97 -29.65 1.00
N ARG A 425 4.96 -28.30 1.02
CA ARG A 425 4.86 -27.48 2.23
C ARG A 425 4.43 -26.06 1.85
N VAL A 426 3.61 -25.43 2.68
CA VAL A 426 3.35 -24.00 2.65
C VAL A 426 4.40 -23.28 3.50
N ILE A 427 5.21 -22.45 2.88
CA ILE A 427 6.31 -21.73 3.50
C ILE A 427 5.91 -20.25 3.67
N LYS A 428 5.83 -19.79 4.92
CA LYS A 428 5.48 -18.40 5.25
C LYS A 428 6.75 -17.58 5.39
N VAL A 429 6.89 -16.54 4.55
CA VAL A 429 8.06 -15.63 4.54
C VAL A 429 7.69 -14.31 5.20
N GLY A 430 8.23 -14.08 6.39
CA GLY A 430 8.02 -12.84 7.15
C GLY A 430 8.92 -11.72 6.64
N THR A 431 8.34 -10.56 6.32
CA THR A 431 9.06 -9.34 5.91
C THR A 431 8.38 -8.09 6.44
N ARG A 432 9.06 -6.93 6.36
CA ARG A 432 8.49 -5.61 6.69
C ARG A 432 7.48 -5.16 5.62
N GLY A 433 6.57 -4.27 6.02
CA GLY A 433 5.56 -3.68 5.12
C GLY A 433 6.07 -2.58 4.19
N SER A 434 7.36 -2.17 4.26
CA SER A 434 7.88 -1.13 3.36
C SER A 434 7.96 -1.62 1.91
N LYS A 435 7.70 -0.73 0.95
CA LYS A 435 7.80 -1.04 -0.49
C LYS A 435 9.11 -1.72 -0.86
N LEU A 436 10.24 -1.22 -0.35
CA LEU A 436 11.55 -1.80 -0.61
C LEU A 436 11.64 -3.23 -0.07
N ALA A 437 11.19 -3.48 1.15
CA ALA A 437 11.24 -4.82 1.75
C ALA A 437 10.37 -5.83 0.97
N ILE A 438 9.16 -5.42 0.58
CA ILE A 438 8.26 -6.26 -0.23
C ILE A 438 8.88 -6.54 -1.60
N ALA A 439 9.39 -5.52 -2.31
CA ALA A 439 10.04 -5.71 -3.60
C ALA A 439 11.25 -6.65 -3.53
N GLN A 440 12.09 -6.50 -2.51
CA GLN A 440 13.23 -7.37 -2.26
C GLN A 440 12.81 -8.82 -1.98
N CYS A 441 11.79 -9.00 -1.12
CA CYS A 441 11.26 -10.30 -0.78
C CYS A 441 10.65 -11.00 -2.00
N THR A 442 9.91 -10.26 -2.82
CA THR A 442 9.27 -10.78 -4.05
C THR A 442 10.30 -11.33 -5.03
N ILE A 443 11.38 -10.59 -5.30
CA ILE A 443 12.45 -11.04 -6.22
C ILE A 443 13.01 -12.40 -5.80
N VAL A 444 13.25 -12.59 -4.51
CA VAL A 444 13.80 -13.84 -3.98
C VAL A 444 12.77 -14.96 -3.98
N ILE A 445 11.52 -14.67 -3.61
CA ILE A 445 10.43 -15.67 -3.61
C ILE A 445 10.14 -16.15 -5.04
N ASP A 446 10.14 -15.26 -6.02
CA ASP A 446 9.91 -15.65 -7.42
C ASP A 446 11.01 -16.59 -7.93
N GLN A 447 12.25 -16.41 -7.51
CA GLN A 447 13.33 -17.35 -7.78
C GLN A 447 13.06 -18.71 -7.12
N LEU A 448 12.64 -18.74 -5.85
CA LEU A 448 12.32 -19.98 -5.13
C LEU A 448 11.11 -20.69 -5.74
N ARG A 449 10.08 -19.98 -6.17
CA ARG A 449 8.89 -20.54 -6.86
C ARG A 449 9.25 -21.21 -8.19
N VAL A 450 10.23 -20.67 -8.90
CA VAL A 450 10.75 -21.28 -10.14
C VAL A 450 11.54 -22.54 -9.84
N LEU A 451 12.40 -22.52 -8.81
CA LEU A 451 13.26 -23.64 -8.44
C LEU A 451 12.49 -24.80 -7.77
N TYR A 452 11.44 -24.46 -7.03
CA TYR A 452 10.67 -25.39 -6.20
C TYR A 452 9.17 -25.20 -6.40
N PRO A 453 8.63 -25.52 -7.59
CA PRO A 453 7.22 -25.33 -7.91
C PRO A 453 6.26 -26.18 -7.07
N GLU A 454 6.77 -27.21 -6.38
CA GLU A 454 6.03 -28.07 -5.46
C GLU A 454 5.83 -27.45 -4.06
N TYR A 455 6.51 -26.32 -3.75
CA TYR A 455 6.31 -25.57 -2.51
C TYR A 455 5.47 -24.33 -2.75
N GLU A 456 4.66 -23.98 -1.78
CA GLU A 456 3.88 -22.76 -1.80
C GLU A 456 4.53 -21.69 -0.89
N PHE A 457 4.81 -20.50 -1.43
CA PHE A 457 5.47 -19.41 -0.69
C PHE A 457 4.51 -18.24 -0.49
N HIS A 458 4.20 -17.94 0.77
CA HIS A 458 3.34 -16.82 1.17
C HIS A 458 4.14 -15.73 1.86
N ILE A 459 3.94 -14.48 1.45
CA ILE A 459 4.53 -13.31 2.12
C ILE A 459 3.64 -12.91 3.29
N LYS A 460 4.20 -12.87 4.50
CA LYS A 460 3.57 -12.34 5.69
C LYS A 460 4.22 -11.01 6.09
N VAL A 461 3.48 -9.92 5.97
CA VAL A 461 3.94 -8.62 6.46
C VAL A 461 3.86 -8.58 7.97
N VAL A 462 5.00 -8.33 8.62
CA VAL A 462 5.13 -8.22 10.07
C VAL A 462 5.30 -6.75 10.43
N LYS A 463 4.42 -6.21 11.27
CA LYS A 463 4.56 -4.84 11.82
C LYS A 463 5.75 -4.81 12.78
N THR A 464 6.64 -3.85 12.60
CA THR A 464 7.84 -3.69 13.43
C THR A 464 7.79 -2.36 14.20
N ASP A 465 8.43 -2.28 15.37
CA ASP A 465 8.48 -1.05 16.18
C ASP A 465 9.14 0.10 15.43
N GLY A 466 10.05 -0.21 14.51
CA GLY A 466 10.68 0.78 13.62
C GLY A 466 9.73 1.44 12.62
N ASP A 467 8.65 0.76 12.23
CA ASP A 467 7.61 1.32 11.34
C ASP A 467 6.70 2.31 12.10
N GLY A 468 6.65 2.23 13.45
CA GLY A 468 5.96 3.18 14.34
C GLY A 468 6.78 4.40 14.78
N GLY A 469 8.02 4.57 14.26
CA GLY A 469 8.88 5.73 14.57
C GLY A 469 9.82 5.56 15.77
N ASN A 470 9.79 4.44 16.48
CA ASN A 470 10.67 4.13 17.63
C ASN A 470 11.96 3.43 17.13
N ILE A 471 12.89 4.22 16.59
CA ILE A 471 14.12 3.72 15.91
C ILE A 471 15.28 3.51 16.89
N ASP A 472 15.20 4.03 18.11
CA ASP A 472 16.30 4.02 19.09
C ASP A 472 16.54 2.66 19.78
N VAL A 473 15.71 1.66 19.49
CA VAL A 473 15.86 0.29 20.03
C VAL A 473 16.69 -0.54 19.05
N LEU A 474 17.81 -1.09 19.54
CA LEU A 474 18.69 -1.99 18.75
C LEU A 474 17.86 -3.18 18.21
N GLY A 475 17.79 -3.31 16.87
CA GLY A 475 17.03 -4.38 16.23
C GLY A 475 15.53 -4.09 16.07
N ALA A 476 15.06 -2.84 16.21
CA ALA A 476 13.65 -2.46 16.05
C ALA A 476 12.98 -2.98 14.76
N PHE A 477 13.77 -3.19 13.71
CA PHE A 477 13.30 -3.67 12.42
C PHE A 477 13.33 -5.18 12.22
N THR A 478 14.11 -5.91 13.01
CA THR A 478 14.38 -7.36 12.79
C THR A 478 13.86 -8.22 13.92
N THR A 479 13.85 -7.73 15.16
CA THR A 479 13.47 -8.51 16.35
C THR A 479 12.04 -9.03 16.27
N ALA A 480 11.09 -8.25 15.76
CA ALA A 480 9.70 -8.69 15.63
C ALA A 480 9.57 -9.85 14.63
N ILE A 481 10.26 -9.79 13.48
CA ILE A 481 10.22 -10.86 12.47
C ILE A 481 10.91 -12.12 13.02
N GLN A 482 12.05 -11.98 13.72
CA GLN A 482 12.74 -13.09 14.36
C GLN A 482 11.89 -13.75 15.45
N GLN A 483 11.12 -12.98 16.21
CA GLN A 483 10.18 -13.53 17.20
C GLN A 483 9.07 -14.34 16.53
N GLU A 484 8.51 -13.86 15.41
CA GLU A 484 7.51 -14.60 14.63
C GLU A 484 8.10 -15.91 14.06
N LEU A 485 9.37 -15.90 13.63
CA LEU A 485 10.10 -17.09 13.20
C LEU A 485 10.27 -18.11 14.32
N ILE A 486 10.69 -17.64 15.49
CA ILE A 486 10.89 -18.53 16.67
C ILE A 486 9.56 -19.10 17.17
N LYS A 487 8.46 -18.34 17.07
CA LYS A 487 7.11 -18.81 17.43
C LYS A 487 6.51 -19.77 16.41
N GLY A 488 7.12 -19.93 15.22
CA GLY A 488 6.59 -20.73 14.13
C GLY A 488 5.47 -20.06 13.31
N ASN A 489 5.23 -18.77 13.51
CA ASN A 489 4.24 -18.01 12.76
C ASN A 489 4.71 -17.65 11.34
N VAL A 490 6.02 -17.65 11.10
CA VAL A 490 6.69 -17.63 9.81
C VAL A 490 7.78 -18.69 9.78
N ASP A 491 8.19 -19.13 8.58
CA ASP A 491 9.19 -20.16 8.37
C ASP A 491 10.53 -19.58 7.93
N ILE A 492 10.49 -18.45 7.24
CA ILE A 492 11.65 -17.67 6.81
C ILE A 492 11.47 -16.23 7.32
N ALA A 493 12.50 -15.66 7.94
CA ALA A 493 12.58 -14.25 8.23
C ALA A 493 13.50 -13.58 7.19
N PHE A 494 12.93 -12.62 6.45
CA PHE A 494 13.61 -11.92 5.36
C PHE A 494 14.08 -10.54 5.81
N HIS A 495 15.39 -10.26 5.65
CA HIS A 495 16.02 -9.03 6.14
C HIS A 495 16.96 -8.41 5.11
N SER A 496 17.11 -7.09 5.16
CA SER A 496 18.33 -6.47 4.68
C SER A 496 19.46 -6.81 5.67
N PHE A 497 20.57 -7.37 5.19
CA PHE A 497 21.62 -7.93 6.04
C PHE A 497 22.19 -6.91 7.05
N LYS A 498 22.38 -5.67 6.61
CA LYS A 498 22.90 -4.58 7.44
C LYS A 498 22.02 -4.19 8.64
N ASP A 499 20.74 -4.56 8.62
CA ASP A 499 19.77 -4.24 9.68
C ASP A 499 19.74 -5.33 10.78
N LEU A 500 20.44 -6.47 10.53
CA LEU A 500 20.57 -7.55 11.51
C LEU A 500 21.44 -7.12 12.70
N PRO A 501 21.04 -7.43 13.94
CA PRO A 501 21.85 -7.11 15.11
C PRO A 501 23.19 -7.85 15.09
N ALA A 502 24.25 -7.17 15.54
CA ALA A 502 25.60 -7.73 15.66
C ALA A 502 25.72 -8.65 16.89
N ARG A 503 25.04 -9.79 16.85
CA ARG A 503 25.07 -10.85 17.88
C ARG A 503 24.78 -12.20 17.24
N ASP A 504 25.24 -13.28 17.86
CA ASP A 504 24.90 -14.63 17.44
C ASP A 504 23.44 -14.97 17.78
N PHE A 505 22.83 -15.82 16.97
CA PHE A 505 21.46 -16.30 17.15
C PHE A 505 21.48 -17.73 17.69
N GLU A 506 20.83 -17.95 18.83
CA GLU A 506 20.82 -19.28 19.46
C GLU A 506 19.92 -20.28 18.71
N LYS A 507 18.71 -19.84 18.32
CA LYS A 507 17.65 -20.71 17.78
C LYS A 507 17.51 -20.64 16.24
N THR A 508 18.10 -19.65 15.62
CA THR A 508 17.96 -19.38 14.20
C THR A 508 19.31 -19.33 13.50
N ILE A 509 19.31 -19.45 12.18
CA ILE A 509 20.49 -19.40 11.32
C ILE A 509 20.19 -18.60 10.07
N ILE A 510 21.18 -17.84 9.60
CA ILE A 510 21.14 -17.25 8.24
C ILE A 510 21.41 -18.40 7.26
N ALA A 511 20.37 -18.93 6.64
CA ALA A 511 20.46 -20.09 5.77
C ALA A 511 20.92 -19.75 4.35
N ALA A 512 20.65 -18.50 3.89
CA ALA A 512 21.12 -18.04 2.60
C ALA A 512 21.33 -16.52 2.58
N VAL A 513 22.32 -16.13 1.77
CA VAL A 513 22.57 -14.76 1.34
C VAL A 513 22.67 -14.77 -0.18
N PRO A 514 21.66 -14.30 -0.92
CA PRO A 514 21.74 -14.20 -2.38
C PRO A 514 22.83 -13.23 -2.84
N LEU A 515 23.13 -13.24 -4.15
CA LEU A 515 24.13 -12.39 -4.75
C LEU A 515 23.92 -10.92 -4.32
N ARG A 516 25.02 -10.30 -3.88
CA ARG A 516 25.04 -8.96 -3.32
C ARG A 516 24.81 -7.90 -4.41
N GLU A 517 23.97 -6.93 -4.12
CA GLU A 517 23.77 -5.74 -4.93
C GLU A 517 24.89 -4.71 -4.67
N ASP A 518 24.96 -3.63 -5.48
CA ASP A 518 25.97 -2.58 -5.34
C ASP A 518 26.06 -2.06 -3.90
N VAL A 519 27.25 -2.17 -3.33
CA VAL A 519 27.51 -1.84 -1.92
C VAL A 519 27.69 -0.36 -1.67
N ARG A 520 27.90 0.44 -2.72
CA ARG A 520 28.24 1.85 -2.61
C ARG A 520 27.12 2.69 -2.05
N ASP A 521 27.50 3.81 -1.47
CA ASP A 521 26.59 4.90 -1.17
C ASP A 521 26.44 5.82 -2.39
N VAL A 522 25.33 6.53 -2.46
CA VAL A 522 25.00 7.47 -3.53
C VAL A 522 24.82 8.85 -2.92
N PHE A 523 25.51 9.82 -3.47
CA PHE A 523 25.30 11.22 -3.22
C PHE A 523 24.20 11.75 -4.16
N ILE A 524 23.23 12.47 -3.60
CA ILE A 524 22.12 13.08 -4.35
C ILE A 524 22.04 14.55 -3.94
N SER A 525 22.06 15.46 -4.92
CA SER A 525 21.94 16.89 -4.70
C SER A 525 21.42 17.57 -5.98
N ASP A 526 20.59 18.59 -5.82
CA ASP A 526 20.21 19.50 -6.91
C ASP A 526 21.20 20.70 -7.02
N LYS A 527 22.21 20.78 -6.12
CA LYS A 527 23.16 21.90 -6.02
C LYS A 527 24.58 21.57 -6.45
N ALA A 528 24.95 20.31 -6.50
CA ALA A 528 26.30 19.86 -6.75
C ALA A 528 26.31 18.44 -7.33
N ASN A 529 27.28 18.14 -8.20
CA ASN A 529 27.39 16.83 -8.85
C ASN A 529 28.08 15.78 -7.94
N ASP A 530 28.83 16.21 -6.94
CA ASP A 530 29.55 15.35 -5.99
C ASP A 530 29.73 16.03 -4.62
N LEU A 531 30.25 15.29 -3.64
CA LEU A 531 30.49 15.79 -2.29
C LEU A 531 31.53 16.93 -2.25
N HIS A 532 32.52 16.89 -3.14
CA HIS A 532 33.61 17.87 -3.14
C HIS A 532 33.17 19.23 -3.69
N SER A 533 32.23 19.22 -4.64
CA SER A 533 31.67 20.42 -5.28
C SER A 533 30.56 21.11 -4.49
N LEU A 534 30.11 20.53 -3.36
CA LEU A 534 29.15 21.19 -2.47
C LEU A 534 29.69 22.52 -1.93
N PRO A 535 28.89 23.61 -1.90
CA PRO A 535 29.26 24.85 -1.27
C PRO A 535 29.62 24.68 0.22
N LYS A 536 30.55 25.50 0.71
CA LYS A 536 30.94 25.50 2.13
C LYS A 536 29.71 25.78 3.04
N GLY A 537 29.56 25.01 4.11
CA GLY A 537 28.47 25.13 5.06
C GLY A 537 27.16 24.47 4.63
N SER A 538 27.15 23.77 3.47
CA SER A 538 25.95 23.05 2.99
C SER A 538 25.50 21.98 3.97
N ILE A 539 24.17 21.75 4.00
CA ILE A 539 23.51 20.79 4.89
C ILE A 539 23.37 19.44 4.18
N VAL A 540 24.04 18.40 4.73
CA VAL A 540 23.96 17.03 4.22
C VAL A 540 23.08 16.19 5.13
N GLY A 541 22.02 15.60 4.56
CA GLY A 541 21.05 14.75 5.25
C GLY A 541 21.55 13.29 5.35
N THR A 542 21.83 12.82 6.56
CA THR A 542 22.06 11.40 6.84
C THR A 542 21.66 11.05 8.27
N GLY A 543 21.06 9.85 8.48
CA GLY A 543 20.81 9.29 9.81
C GLY A 543 21.90 8.32 10.26
N SER A 544 22.99 8.15 9.46
CA SER A 544 24.06 7.19 9.74
C SER A 544 25.31 7.89 10.26
N LEU A 545 25.70 7.57 11.49
CA LEU A 545 26.96 8.08 12.09
C LEU A 545 28.18 7.68 11.23
N ARG A 546 28.19 6.48 10.67
CA ARG A 546 29.23 6.01 9.74
C ARG A 546 29.41 6.97 8.55
N ARG A 547 28.32 7.42 7.94
CA ARG A 547 28.36 8.38 6.82
C ARG A 547 28.80 9.75 7.30
N ALA A 548 28.21 10.21 8.40
CA ALA A 548 28.53 11.51 8.99
C ALA A 548 30.05 11.66 9.23
N GLU A 549 30.65 10.71 9.92
CA GLU A 549 32.08 10.75 10.25
C GLU A 549 32.96 10.68 9.00
N GLN A 550 32.65 9.88 8.00
CA GLN A 550 33.38 9.81 6.76
C GLN A 550 33.28 11.10 5.91
N ILE A 551 32.10 11.75 5.92
CA ILE A 551 31.91 13.04 5.26
C ILE A 551 32.73 14.11 5.96
N LEU A 552 32.63 14.21 7.29
CA LEU A 552 33.37 15.22 8.07
C LEU A 552 34.88 15.03 8.06
N ALA A 553 35.37 13.79 7.89
CA ALA A 553 36.80 13.51 7.70
C ALA A 553 37.36 14.13 6.42
N VAL A 554 36.57 14.33 5.38
CA VAL A 554 36.98 14.90 4.08
C VAL A 554 36.51 16.36 3.93
N ARG A 555 35.31 16.68 4.44
CA ARG A 555 34.64 17.98 4.35
C ARG A 555 34.16 18.44 5.74
N PRO A 556 35.08 18.84 6.63
CA PRO A 556 34.75 19.30 7.99
C PRO A 556 33.96 20.62 8.01
N ASP A 557 33.87 21.29 6.88
CA ASP A 557 33.12 22.53 6.66
C ASP A 557 31.61 22.32 6.41
N LEU A 558 31.17 21.06 6.21
CA LEU A 558 29.75 20.74 5.98
C LEU A 558 28.97 20.55 7.28
N THR A 559 27.67 20.75 7.22
CA THR A 559 26.74 20.54 8.34
C THR A 559 25.98 19.23 8.15
N ILE A 560 26.12 18.30 9.09
CA ILE A 560 25.35 17.06 9.06
C ILE A 560 24.04 17.26 9.82
N LYS A 561 22.92 16.94 9.17
CA LYS A 561 21.58 16.98 9.76
C LYS A 561 20.91 15.63 9.64
N HIS A 562 20.34 15.15 10.75
CA HIS A 562 19.63 13.87 10.77
C HIS A 562 18.42 13.88 9.83
N ILE A 563 18.28 12.81 9.00
CA ILE A 563 17.15 12.62 8.09
C ILE A 563 16.52 11.25 8.30
N GLN A 564 15.19 11.23 8.42
CA GLN A 564 14.38 10.02 8.57
C GLN A 564 13.35 9.88 7.44
N GLY A 565 12.88 8.66 7.23
CA GLY A 565 11.88 8.28 6.23
C GLY A 565 12.40 7.24 5.24
N ASN A 566 11.52 6.74 4.38
CA ASN A 566 11.90 5.89 3.26
C ASN A 566 12.64 6.68 2.17
N VAL A 567 13.09 6.00 1.11
CA VAL A 567 13.85 6.60 0.01
C VAL A 567 13.12 7.81 -0.58
N ASP A 568 11.84 7.64 -0.94
CA ASP A 568 11.03 8.70 -1.56
C ASP A 568 10.85 9.91 -0.64
N THR A 569 10.61 9.67 0.64
CA THR A 569 10.47 10.72 1.65
C THR A 569 11.75 11.55 1.79
N ARG A 570 12.92 10.89 1.81
CA ARG A 570 14.20 11.59 1.94
C ARG A 570 14.53 12.42 0.71
N ILE A 571 14.28 11.89 -0.48
CA ILE A 571 14.44 12.63 -1.74
C ILE A 571 13.50 13.85 -1.77
N SER A 572 12.26 13.69 -1.36
CA SER A 572 11.28 14.77 -1.30
C SER A 572 11.72 15.88 -0.33
N LYS A 573 12.25 15.54 0.84
CA LYS A 573 12.77 16.52 1.82
C LYS A 573 13.93 17.33 1.27
N MET A 574 14.82 16.69 0.50
CA MET A 574 15.92 17.39 -0.17
C MET A 574 15.38 18.36 -1.25
N LYS A 575 14.49 17.88 -2.11
CA LYS A 575 13.84 18.72 -3.15
C LYS A 575 13.08 19.91 -2.57
N ASN A 576 12.51 19.78 -1.36
CA ASN A 576 11.83 20.85 -0.63
C ASN A 576 12.82 21.84 0.03
N GLY A 577 14.14 21.64 -0.11
CA GLY A 577 15.17 22.55 0.39
C GLY A 577 15.49 22.37 1.88
N GLU A 578 15.02 21.29 2.55
CA GLU A 578 15.38 21.01 3.94
C GLU A 578 16.84 20.57 4.08
N TYR A 579 17.45 20.06 2.98
CA TYR A 579 18.81 19.59 2.84
C TYR A 579 19.39 20.00 1.49
N ASP A 580 20.68 20.30 1.44
CA ASP A 580 21.39 20.61 0.19
C ASP A 580 21.81 19.34 -0.56
N ALA A 581 22.06 18.27 0.19
CA ALA A 581 22.36 16.94 -0.33
C ALA A 581 21.89 15.86 0.65
N ILE A 582 21.72 14.62 0.14
CA ILE A 582 21.45 13.44 0.96
C ILE A 582 22.32 12.27 0.51
N ILE A 583 22.58 11.34 1.44
CA ILE A 583 23.33 10.11 1.14
C ILE A 583 22.42 8.90 1.33
N LEU A 584 22.27 8.08 0.29
CA LEU A 584 21.49 6.84 0.28
C LEU A 584 22.36 5.65 -0.13
N ALA A 585 21.88 4.41 0.06
CA ALA A 585 22.55 3.20 -0.43
C ALA A 585 22.11 2.89 -1.87
N ALA A 586 23.04 2.65 -2.78
CA ALA A 586 22.78 2.31 -4.17
C ALA A 586 21.83 1.10 -4.32
N ALA A 587 22.07 0.04 -3.54
CA ALA A 587 21.23 -1.16 -3.56
C ALA A 587 19.72 -0.88 -3.33
N GLY A 588 19.39 0.13 -2.52
CA GLY A 588 17.99 0.53 -2.29
C GLY A 588 17.38 1.22 -3.49
N LEU A 589 18.16 2.05 -4.16
CA LEU A 589 17.75 2.78 -5.37
C LEU A 589 17.60 1.82 -6.56
N ASN A 590 18.59 0.92 -6.76
CA ASN A 590 18.59 -0.06 -7.84
C ASN A 590 17.37 -0.99 -7.75
N ARG A 591 17.07 -1.54 -6.56
CA ARG A 591 15.94 -2.46 -6.36
C ARG A 591 14.57 -1.80 -6.49
N LEU A 592 14.48 -0.51 -6.27
CA LEU A 592 13.29 0.29 -6.53
C LEU A 592 13.31 0.91 -7.95
N GLU A 593 14.38 0.68 -8.72
CA GLU A 593 14.60 1.27 -10.04
C GLU A 593 14.43 2.80 -10.02
N VAL A 594 14.97 3.44 -8.97
CA VAL A 594 14.88 4.90 -8.83
C VAL A 594 15.83 5.53 -9.85
N ASP A 595 15.26 6.08 -10.91
CA ASP A 595 16.02 6.91 -11.86
C ASP A 595 16.06 8.35 -11.34
N TYR A 596 17.25 8.82 -11.03
CA TYR A 596 17.51 10.20 -10.64
C TYR A 596 18.70 10.70 -11.48
N PRO A 597 18.50 11.76 -12.29
CA PRO A 597 19.51 12.17 -13.29
C PRO A 597 20.85 12.59 -12.68
N ASP A 598 20.87 13.03 -11.41
CA ASP A 598 22.05 13.58 -10.73
C ASP A 598 22.58 12.63 -9.64
N LEU A 599 22.47 11.31 -9.86
CA LEU A 599 23.07 10.31 -8.97
C LEU A 599 24.60 10.26 -9.14
N CYS A 600 25.33 10.49 -8.05
CA CYS A 600 26.77 10.25 -8.01
C CYS A 600 27.06 9.06 -7.09
N LEU A 601 27.52 7.94 -7.67
CA LEU A 601 28.03 6.80 -6.91
C LEU A 601 29.35 7.20 -6.22
N MET A 602 29.38 7.08 -4.90
CA MET A 602 30.57 7.44 -4.11
C MET A 602 31.63 6.34 -4.17
N ASP A 603 32.85 6.70 -4.44
CA ASP A 603 33.98 5.76 -4.44
C ASP A 603 34.19 5.14 -3.04
N LEU A 604 34.56 3.86 -3.01
CA LEU A 604 34.83 3.13 -1.77
C LEU A 604 35.98 3.73 -0.96
N GLU A 605 36.91 4.39 -1.60
CA GLU A 605 38.00 5.13 -0.91
C GLU A 605 37.46 6.33 -0.12
N LEU A 606 36.42 6.96 -0.64
CA LEU A 606 35.74 8.10 0.00
C LEU A 606 34.73 7.65 1.06
N MET A 607 33.90 6.65 0.73
CA MET A 607 32.80 6.21 1.55
C MET A 607 32.73 4.69 1.61
N LEU A 608 33.32 4.09 2.64
CA LEU A 608 33.17 2.66 2.92
C LEU A 608 31.75 2.34 3.38
N PRO A 609 31.12 1.29 2.82
CA PRO A 609 29.75 0.93 3.13
C PRO A 609 29.56 0.42 4.57
N ALA A 610 28.31 0.32 5.01
CA ALA A 610 27.97 -0.40 6.22
C ALA A 610 28.21 -1.91 6.01
N ALA A 611 28.57 -2.64 7.06
CA ALA A 611 28.67 -4.08 7.01
C ALA A 611 27.35 -4.69 6.53
N GLY A 612 27.42 -5.57 5.54
CA GLY A 612 26.25 -6.18 4.91
C GLY A 612 25.41 -5.27 4.01
N GLN A 613 25.88 -4.05 3.69
CA GLN A 613 25.15 -3.19 2.76
C GLN A 613 25.06 -3.83 1.38
N GLY A 614 23.87 -3.79 0.76
CA GLY A 614 23.59 -4.44 -0.53
C GLY A 614 23.19 -5.90 -0.43
N ALA A 615 23.46 -6.59 0.67
CA ALA A 615 23.11 -7.99 0.86
C ALA A 615 21.72 -8.17 1.50
N LEU A 616 21.08 -9.31 1.18
CA LEU A 616 19.83 -9.78 1.80
C LEU A 616 20.14 -11.01 2.65
N ALA A 617 19.39 -11.23 3.71
CA ALA A 617 19.53 -12.40 4.56
C ALA A 617 18.21 -13.14 4.67
N LEU A 618 18.25 -14.45 4.43
CA LEU A 618 17.15 -15.37 4.70
C LEU A 618 17.50 -16.19 5.93
N GLU A 619 16.78 -15.93 7.01
CA GLU A 619 16.98 -16.57 8.29
C GLU A 619 15.87 -17.61 8.52
N THR A 620 16.23 -18.80 9.01
CA THR A 620 15.29 -19.86 9.38
C THR A 620 15.65 -20.47 10.73
N ARG A 621 14.81 -21.36 11.25
CA ARG A 621 15.11 -22.13 12.47
C ARG A 621 16.26 -23.10 12.18
N LYS A 622 17.14 -23.31 13.17
CA LYS A 622 18.32 -24.20 13.03
C LYS A 622 17.96 -25.66 12.80
N ASP A 623 16.79 -26.08 13.22
CA ASP A 623 16.28 -27.46 13.11
C ASP A 623 15.48 -27.72 11.82
N ASP A 624 15.23 -26.69 11.02
CA ASP A 624 14.49 -26.82 9.74
C ASP A 624 15.45 -27.17 8.59
N ASN A 625 15.94 -28.40 8.59
CA ASN A 625 16.91 -28.89 7.59
C ASN A 625 16.38 -28.81 6.15
N GLU A 626 15.08 -29.01 5.95
CA GLU A 626 14.44 -28.91 4.63
C GLU A 626 14.56 -27.49 4.07
N LEU A 627 14.21 -26.48 4.86
CA LEU A 627 14.34 -25.08 4.44
C LEU A 627 15.80 -24.65 4.26
N ILE A 628 16.71 -25.12 5.09
CA ILE A 628 18.15 -24.85 4.94
C ILE A 628 18.63 -25.38 3.57
N GLU A 629 18.20 -26.59 3.17
CA GLU A 629 18.55 -27.16 1.87
C GLU A 629 17.95 -26.36 0.71
N ILE A 630 16.65 -26.01 0.78
CA ILE A 630 15.96 -25.20 -0.22
C ILE A 630 16.67 -23.85 -0.41
N LEU A 631 16.94 -23.16 0.69
CA LEU A 631 17.54 -21.83 0.66
C LEU A 631 19.02 -21.89 0.21
N SER A 632 19.72 -22.98 0.44
CA SER A 632 21.13 -23.16 -0.02
C SER A 632 21.30 -22.96 -1.54
N LYS A 633 20.24 -23.23 -2.34
CA LYS A 633 20.29 -23.10 -3.82
C LYS A 633 20.34 -21.68 -4.33
N ILE A 634 19.90 -20.71 -3.52
CA ILE A 634 19.96 -19.28 -3.85
C ILE A 634 21.07 -18.57 -3.07
N ASN A 635 21.85 -19.32 -2.28
CA ASN A 635 22.97 -18.77 -1.52
C ASN A 635 24.18 -18.53 -2.43
N ASP A 636 24.70 -17.32 -2.44
CA ASP A 636 26.01 -16.99 -3.03
C ASP A 636 27.09 -17.09 -1.97
N SER A 637 27.94 -18.11 -2.10
CA SER A 637 28.95 -18.41 -1.08
C SER A 637 29.99 -17.30 -0.90
N ALA A 638 30.32 -16.58 -1.94
CA ALA A 638 31.28 -15.48 -1.86
C ALA A 638 30.68 -14.30 -1.10
N THR A 639 29.45 -13.95 -1.41
CA THR A 639 28.68 -12.93 -0.67
C THR A 639 28.47 -13.34 0.78
N TYR A 640 28.07 -14.59 1.03
CA TYR A 640 27.85 -15.11 2.39
C TYR A 640 29.10 -14.95 3.25
N ASP A 641 30.26 -15.39 2.77
CA ASP A 641 31.52 -15.30 3.49
C ASP A 641 31.98 -13.85 3.68
N ALA A 642 31.79 -13.01 2.68
CA ALA A 642 32.10 -11.58 2.78
C ALA A 642 31.29 -10.90 3.90
N VAL A 643 29.95 -11.03 3.86
CA VAL A 643 29.10 -10.32 4.84
C VAL A 643 29.13 -10.91 6.24
N THR A 644 29.38 -12.21 6.37
CA THR A 644 29.60 -12.85 7.68
C THR A 644 30.92 -12.40 8.30
N SER A 645 31.97 -12.23 7.49
CA SER A 645 33.26 -11.64 7.92
C SER A 645 33.08 -10.18 8.38
N GLU A 646 32.37 -9.37 7.60
CA GLU A 646 32.05 -7.97 7.97
C GLU A 646 31.29 -7.92 9.30
N ARG A 647 30.29 -8.79 9.46
CA ARG A 647 29.49 -8.88 10.69
C ARG A 647 30.32 -9.35 11.88
N ARG A 648 31.25 -10.30 11.67
CA ARG A 648 32.17 -10.76 12.72
C ARG A 648 33.00 -9.63 13.27
N VAL A 649 33.53 -8.76 12.41
CA VAL A 649 34.24 -7.55 12.85
C VAL A 649 33.37 -6.66 13.73
N LEU A 650 32.10 -6.43 13.37
CA LEU A 650 31.17 -5.65 14.22
C LEU A 650 30.90 -6.29 15.57
N ILE A 651 30.72 -7.61 15.64
CA ILE A 651 30.51 -8.35 16.90
C ILE A 651 31.71 -8.17 17.80
N GLU A 652 32.91 -8.37 17.27
CA GLU A 652 34.15 -8.22 18.03
C GLU A 652 34.38 -6.79 18.53
N LEU A 653 33.97 -5.78 17.77
CA LEU A 653 34.02 -4.38 18.18
C LEU A 653 32.98 -4.02 19.23
N GLY A 654 32.01 -4.92 19.52
CA GLY A 654 30.86 -4.63 20.38
C GLY A 654 29.93 -3.57 19.80
N GLY A 655 29.99 -3.35 18.47
CA GLY A 655 29.29 -2.33 17.75
C GLY A 655 28.02 -2.83 17.05
N GLY A 656 27.18 -1.88 16.64
CA GLY A 656 25.96 -2.11 15.86
C GLY A 656 25.71 -0.92 14.94
N CYS A 657 24.51 -0.82 14.38
CA CYS A 657 24.15 0.24 13.40
C CYS A 657 24.36 1.69 13.92
N ASN A 658 24.42 1.88 15.23
CA ASN A 658 24.60 3.17 15.88
C ASN A 658 26.07 3.56 16.14
N PHE A 659 27.03 2.78 15.64
CA PHE A 659 28.44 3.11 15.76
C PHE A 659 29.02 3.59 14.43
N PRO A 660 29.98 4.51 14.44
CA PRO A 660 30.62 5.02 13.22
C PRO A 660 31.65 4.05 12.66
N ILE A 661 31.19 2.84 12.33
CA ILE A 661 31.99 1.73 11.82
C ILE A 661 31.56 1.42 10.38
N ALA A 662 32.55 1.29 9.48
CA ALA A 662 32.38 0.69 8.16
C ALA A 662 33.26 -0.54 8.05
N VAL A 663 32.74 -1.60 7.44
CA VAL A 663 33.51 -2.79 7.08
C VAL A 663 33.03 -3.29 5.73
N TYR A 664 33.93 -3.53 4.84
CA TYR A 664 33.68 -4.07 3.51
C TYR A 664 34.64 -5.20 3.18
N ALA A 665 34.10 -6.34 2.83
CA ALA A 665 34.87 -7.51 2.44
C ALA A 665 34.53 -7.95 1.00
N VAL A 666 35.53 -8.43 0.30
CA VAL A 666 35.41 -9.02 -1.05
C VAL A 666 36.11 -10.37 -1.04
N VAL A 667 35.38 -11.40 -1.50
CA VAL A 667 35.91 -12.75 -1.72
C VAL A 667 36.10 -12.96 -3.22
N GLN A 668 37.34 -13.32 -3.61
CA GLN A 668 37.72 -13.64 -4.98
C GLN A 668 38.48 -14.99 -5.00
N GLY A 669 37.77 -16.03 -5.43
CA GLY A 669 38.33 -17.40 -5.34
C GLY A 669 38.64 -17.80 -3.89
N ASP A 670 39.88 -18.14 -3.61
CA ASP A 670 40.37 -18.55 -2.29
C ASP A 670 40.92 -17.40 -1.43
N GLU A 671 40.82 -16.16 -1.89
CA GLU A 671 41.29 -14.98 -1.17
C GLU A 671 40.10 -14.13 -0.67
N ILE A 672 40.32 -13.50 0.50
CA ILE A 672 39.44 -12.48 1.06
C ILE A 672 40.26 -11.20 1.31
N SER A 673 39.67 -10.07 0.92
CA SER A 673 40.21 -8.73 1.26
C SER A 673 39.16 -7.96 2.04
N MET A 674 39.56 -7.34 3.14
CA MET A 674 38.70 -6.54 4.01
C MET A 674 39.24 -5.13 4.13
N GLN A 675 38.36 -4.13 4.09
CA GLN A 675 38.63 -2.74 4.37
C GLN A 675 37.71 -2.28 5.52
N SER A 676 38.23 -1.43 6.38
CA SER A 676 37.49 -0.95 7.53
C SER A 676 37.76 0.52 7.82
N PHE A 677 36.75 1.18 8.37
CA PHE A 677 36.81 2.53 8.93
C PHE A 677 36.19 2.52 10.30
N TYR A 678 36.81 3.11 11.26
CA TYR A 678 36.29 3.30 12.62
C TYR A 678 36.60 4.72 13.09
N ALA A 679 35.56 5.42 13.59
CA ALA A 679 35.74 6.73 14.20
C ALA A 679 35.32 6.69 15.67
N SER A 680 36.08 7.42 16.51
CA SER A 680 35.79 7.62 17.93
C SER A 680 36.36 8.93 18.39
N GLU A 681 35.61 9.75 19.11
CA GLU A 681 36.06 11.02 19.70
C GLU A 681 36.76 11.99 18.69
N GLY A 682 36.18 12.10 17.48
CA GLY A 682 36.70 12.97 16.43
C GLY A 682 37.93 12.42 15.68
N LYS A 683 38.39 11.22 16.02
CA LYS A 683 39.52 10.52 15.37
C LYS A 683 39.00 9.37 14.52
N HIS A 684 39.68 9.10 13.42
CA HIS A 684 39.33 7.98 12.57
C HIS A 684 40.52 7.14 12.18
N VAL A 685 40.31 5.86 11.96
CA VAL A 685 41.30 4.86 11.54
C VAL A 685 40.74 4.09 10.36
N LYS A 686 41.54 3.98 9.29
CA LYS A 686 41.28 3.09 8.15
C LYS A 686 42.30 1.97 8.17
N LEU A 687 41.87 0.72 8.09
CA LEU A 687 42.73 -0.46 7.99
C LEU A 687 42.25 -1.36 6.86
N SER A 688 43.20 -2.10 6.28
CA SER A 688 42.88 -3.14 5.30
C SER A 688 43.64 -4.42 5.66
N LYS A 689 43.00 -5.57 5.41
CA LYS A 689 43.58 -6.89 5.66
C LYS A 689 43.27 -7.83 4.50
N LYS A 690 44.21 -8.66 4.11
CA LYS A 690 44.08 -9.68 3.08
C LYS A 690 44.54 -11.02 3.60
N GLY A 691 43.93 -12.09 3.15
CA GLY A 691 44.34 -13.45 3.49
C GLY A 691 43.55 -14.52 2.75
N LYS A 692 43.71 -15.77 3.16
CA LYS A 692 42.95 -16.87 2.58
C LYS A 692 41.52 -16.89 3.08
N ARG A 693 40.59 -17.24 2.21
CA ARG A 693 39.15 -17.38 2.51
C ARG A 693 38.90 -18.33 3.68
N ILE A 694 39.68 -19.42 3.80
CA ILE A 694 39.55 -20.38 4.90
C ILE A 694 39.86 -19.77 6.28
N ASP A 695 40.63 -18.68 6.35
CA ASP A 695 41.01 -18.00 7.58
C ASP A 695 40.09 -16.81 7.91
N LEU A 696 38.93 -16.65 7.24
CA LEU A 696 38.07 -15.48 7.30
C LEU A 696 37.68 -15.07 8.73
N GLU A 697 37.37 -16.02 9.60
CA GLU A 697 37.00 -15.73 11.00
C GLU A 697 38.19 -15.18 11.79
N LYS A 698 39.35 -15.78 11.66
CA LYS A 698 40.59 -15.31 12.29
C LYS A 698 40.97 -13.90 11.81
N LEU A 699 40.92 -13.67 10.50
CA LEU A 699 41.21 -12.37 9.90
C LEU A 699 40.23 -11.27 10.36
N SER A 700 38.96 -11.59 10.54
CA SER A 700 37.95 -10.66 11.04
C SER A 700 38.24 -10.26 12.50
N VAL A 701 38.56 -11.23 13.37
CA VAL A 701 38.92 -10.99 14.77
C VAL A 701 40.23 -10.17 14.87
N GLU A 702 41.23 -10.51 14.09
CA GLU A 702 42.50 -9.76 14.05
C GLU A 702 42.25 -8.31 13.59
N LEU A 703 41.46 -8.08 12.51
CA LEU A 703 41.12 -6.74 12.05
C LEU A 703 40.43 -5.91 13.13
N ALA A 704 39.44 -6.51 13.82
CA ALA A 704 38.74 -5.85 14.91
C ALA A 704 39.69 -5.45 16.07
N ASN A 705 40.59 -6.35 16.47
CA ASN A 705 41.58 -6.07 17.53
C ASN A 705 42.55 -4.97 17.14
N GLU A 706 43.03 -4.97 15.87
CA GLU A 706 43.89 -3.92 15.35
C GLU A 706 43.19 -2.56 15.32
N LEU A 707 41.88 -2.52 14.94
CA LEU A 707 41.08 -1.29 15.00
C LEU A 707 41.00 -0.74 16.43
N LYS A 708 40.62 -1.60 17.41
CA LYS A 708 40.59 -1.21 18.82
C LYS A 708 41.93 -0.66 19.32
N ALA A 709 43.00 -1.37 19.04
CA ALA A 709 44.36 -0.98 19.49
C ALA A 709 44.80 0.37 18.89
N ASN A 710 44.49 0.63 17.63
CA ASN A 710 44.91 1.87 16.96
C ASN A 710 44.08 3.08 17.44
N VAL A 711 42.81 2.90 17.74
CA VAL A 711 41.95 3.97 18.34
C VAL A 711 42.46 4.30 19.74
N LEU A 712 42.75 3.29 20.58
CA LEU A 712 43.28 3.49 21.94
C LEU A 712 44.65 4.12 21.97
N LYS A 713 45.57 3.71 21.09
CA LYS A 713 46.94 4.31 20.98
C LYS A 713 46.89 5.78 20.56
N LYS A 714 45.98 6.17 19.66
CA LYS A 714 45.82 7.57 19.31
C LYS A 714 45.29 8.42 20.48
N ASN A 715 44.54 7.83 21.41
CA ASN A 715 44.10 8.52 22.63
C ASN A 715 45.22 8.71 23.65
N LEU A 716 46.19 7.78 23.75
CA LEU A 716 47.32 7.88 24.65
C LEU A 716 48.39 8.89 24.19
N ASN A 717 48.69 8.94 22.91
CA ASN A 717 49.73 9.86 22.36
C ASN A 717 49.34 11.35 22.46
N GLU A 718 48.05 11.69 22.62
CA GLU A 718 47.65 13.09 22.82
C GLU A 718 47.56 13.48 24.30
N VAL A 719 47.38 12.54 25.19
CA VAL A 719 47.52 12.82 26.64
C VAL A 719 48.97 13.15 26.94
N GLU A 720 49.94 12.44 26.35
CA GLU A 720 51.37 12.74 26.48
C GLU A 720 51.82 14.05 25.79
N ALA A 721 51.09 14.48 24.72
CA ALA A 721 51.38 15.74 24.03
C ALA A 721 50.76 16.98 24.71
N ILE A 722 49.83 16.79 25.68
CA ILE A 722 49.24 17.88 26.48
C ILE A 722 49.99 18.04 27.81
N GLU A 723 50.70 17.01 28.29
CA GLU A 723 51.51 17.05 29.54
C GLU A 723 52.99 17.39 29.29
N GLY A 724 53.45 17.53 28.03
CA GLY A 724 54.78 18.00 27.64
C GLY A 724 54.74 19.39 26.99
#